data_f2bd7916ff4f503a33a8049a84b3535c
#
_entry.id   f2bd7916ff4f503a33a8049a84b3535c
#
_cell.length_a   1.000
_cell.length_b   1.000
_cell.length_c   1.000
_cell.angle_alpha   90.00
_cell.angle_beta   90.00
_cell.angle_gamma   90.00
#
_symmetry.space_group_name_H-M   'P 1'
#
loop_
_entity.id
_entity.type
_entity.pdbx_description
1 polymer ?
#
loop_
_entity_poly.entity_id
_entity_poly.type
_entity_poly.pdbx_seq_one_letter_code
_entity_poly.pdbx_strand_id
1 'polypeptide(L)'
;MNRIFMTAITFAVMAVGCSDNSDSGKTTSEEMTNISVKTTDSSEPAVQSETVETTKTESATTPVQLLSVKRTSESELFSDRDLNPDYSSPTAEINLTGNTAETSGDGVSVKDSVITITAEGIYHITGTLDDGQIIVNADGEKVQLVLDNASINCSNSSAIYVENAKKVFITLADDSKNYVSDGAEYTTNSTDGEPDATIFSHDSLTINGNGELEVTGNYKDGIRSKDDIVITSGNITVNAVNNAIKAKDYVAVADGIMNLTAGNNGIYADNKNDNTLGFVYIEGGEFNITAGGGSSQVVKQHNQDFGGFGQKGNFDGKMPDGSEPPEMPDNFDPNGSEPPQMLDGFDPNSSEPPEMPNSEGFDANDGECPQPPDFNNSEQQQTDISNTESTESLDDTETSENVKAPKGIKASTKIDIVNGNFNINSADDSIHSNTVINISGGNIQLDAGDDAIHADSEINITGGKISITNSYEGIEATVINIKDGSIEVNSSDDGLNASDGVTSQEGMGTYTDNVQINIDGGIIYVNASGDGIDSNGDIFINNGTIIVTGPENGGNGALDTNGEITVTGGTIVAAGMSEMAESPTDTSTQNSISATFDSTLEGGTLVTLSDDSGNEIISFAPKKQFDNIVISSPEIKTGSTYTFYTGGTSSASESYGLYENGGYNNDGTESGNITIENVTSYIGKQSMMSNFGGGMKQPNMSGMRDKGRKDSGQEQ
;
A
#
# COMPACT_ATOMS: atom_id res chain seq x y z
N MET A 1 42.07 -7.69 27.86
CA MET A 1 41.53 -8.44 29.03
C MET A 1 40.20 -7.79 29.37
N ASN A 2 39.11 -8.39 28.94
CA ASN A 2 37.80 -8.33 29.60
C ASN A 2 36.90 -9.32 28.87
N ARG A 3 36.54 -10.34 29.60
CA ARG A 3 35.66 -11.42 29.13
C ARG A 3 34.22 -10.97 29.27
N ILE A 4 33.43 -11.11 28.21
CA ILE A 4 31.98 -11.00 28.26
C ILE A 4 31.40 -12.39 28.34
N PHE A 5 30.60 -12.64 29.37
CA PHE A 5 29.88 -13.88 29.62
C PHE A 5 28.66 -13.97 28.73
N MET A 6 28.56 -15.05 27.98
CA MET A 6 27.35 -15.47 27.24
C MET A 6 26.53 -16.34 28.19
N THR A 7 25.31 -15.93 28.51
CA THR A 7 24.37 -16.72 29.31
C THR A 7 23.39 -17.41 28.37
N ALA A 8 23.52 -18.71 28.22
CA ALA A 8 22.55 -19.53 27.49
C ALA A 8 21.36 -19.83 28.41
N ILE A 9 20.15 -19.54 27.96
CA ILE A 9 18.90 -19.92 28.63
C ILE A 9 18.39 -21.20 27.97
N THR A 10 18.44 -22.29 28.74
CA THR A 10 17.91 -23.60 28.33
C THR A 10 16.48 -23.74 28.88
N PHE A 11 15.49 -23.90 28.00
CA PHE A 11 14.14 -24.25 28.39
C PHE A 11 14.05 -25.78 28.55
N ALA A 12 13.74 -26.23 29.77
CA ALA A 12 13.46 -27.62 30.07
C ALA A 12 11.94 -27.88 29.94
N VAL A 13 11.60 -28.82 29.08
CA VAL A 13 10.23 -29.36 28.97
C VAL A 13 10.10 -30.44 30.05
N MET A 14 9.20 -30.25 31.02
CA MET A 14 8.82 -31.31 31.97
C MET A 14 7.68 -32.13 31.34
N ALA A 15 8.00 -33.40 31.08
CA ALA A 15 7.00 -34.45 30.84
C ALA A 15 6.61 -35.05 32.19
N VAL A 16 5.32 -34.99 32.52
CA VAL A 16 4.76 -35.74 33.65
C VAL A 16 4.17 -37.05 33.10
N GLY A 17 4.79 -38.14 33.42
CA GLY A 17 4.25 -39.48 33.20
C GLY A 17 3.39 -39.92 34.36
N CYS A 18 2.29 -40.59 34.10
CA CYS A 18 1.64 -41.50 35.06
C CYS A 18 1.41 -42.85 34.38
N SER A 19 1.80 -43.88 35.12
CA SER A 19 1.91 -45.27 34.76
C SER A 19 0.61 -46.07 34.96
N ASP A 20 0.49 -47.08 34.08
CA ASP A 20 0.02 -48.46 34.29
C ASP A 20 -1.38 -48.77 34.82
N ASN A 21 -2.15 -49.49 34.09
CA ASN A 21 -2.29 -50.93 34.29
C ASN A 21 -3.03 -51.68 33.14
N SER A 22 -2.49 -52.81 32.80
CA SER A 22 -2.86 -53.96 32.00
C SER A 22 -4.35 -54.35 31.97
N ASP A 23 -4.91 -54.77 30.85
CA ASP A 23 -5.11 -56.18 30.55
C ASP A 23 -5.63 -56.43 29.13
N SER A 24 -5.30 -57.62 28.62
CA SER A 24 -5.50 -58.37 27.43
C SER A 24 -6.89 -58.39 26.74
N GLY A 25 -6.90 -58.47 25.40
CA GLY A 25 -7.97 -59.22 24.73
C GLY A 25 -8.31 -58.86 23.28
N LYS A 26 -7.63 -59.56 22.31
CA LYS A 26 -8.12 -60.06 21.01
C LYS A 26 -9.07 -59.27 20.10
N THR A 27 -8.49 -59.00 18.92
CA THR A 27 -9.02 -59.24 17.54
C THR A 27 -10.53 -59.28 17.29
N THR A 28 -10.99 -58.45 16.34
CA THR A 28 -11.55 -58.87 15.04
C THR A 28 -11.79 -57.64 14.13
N SER A 29 -11.46 -57.86 12.84
CA SER A 29 -11.79 -57.03 11.68
C SER A 29 -13.27 -57.14 11.33
N GLU A 30 -13.93 -56.03 10.95
CA GLU A 30 -15.08 -56.06 10.03
C GLU A 30 -15.23 -54.71 9.31
N GLU A 31 -15.07 -54.73 8.07
CA GLU A 31 -15.73 -54.32 6.87
C GLU A 31 -16.62 -53.05 6.89
N MET A 32 -16.31 -52.23 5.89
CA MET A 32 -17.14 -51.13 5.40
C MET A 32 -18.44 -51.66 4.78
N THR A 33 -19.53 -50.99 5.06
CA THR A 33 -20.74 -51.07 4.22
C THR A 33 -21.19 -49.66 3.79
N ASN A 34 -21.18 -49.47 2.49
CA ASN A 34 -21.83 -48.39 1.76
C ASN A 34 -23.32 -48.43 1.96
N ILE A 35 -23.94 -47.30 2.29
CA ILE A 35 -25.38 -47.13 2.16
C ILE A 35 -25.68 -46.09 1.06
N SER A 36 -26.22 -46.57 -0.01
CA SER A 36 -26.81 -45.85 -1.13
C SER A 36 -28.27 -45.52 -0.80
N VAL A 37 -28.70 -44.26 -0.87
CA VAL A 37 -30.09 -43.89 -0.74
C VAL A 37 -30.63 -43.47 -2.11
N LYS A 38 -31.67 -44.13 -2.47
CA LYS A 38 -32.44 -44.11 -3.72
C LYS A 38 -33.40 -42.93 -3.74
N THR A 39 -33.42 -42.20 -4.84
CA THR A 39 -34.44 -41.22 -5.20
C THR A 39 -35.79 -41.89 -5.52
N THR A 40 -36.89 -41.31 -5.04
CA THR A 40 -38.22 -41.56 -5.59
C THR A 40 -38.89 -40.23 -5.93
N ASP A 41 -39.37 -40.24 -7.14
CA ASP A 41 -40.15 -39.30 -7.91
C ASP A 41 -41.60 -39.17 -7.40
N SER A 42 -42.22 -37.97 -7.38
CA SER A 42 -43.66 -37.78 -7.58
C SER A 42 -44.06 -36.34 -7.87
N SER A 43 -44.30 -36.02 -9.13
CA SER A 43 -45.42 -35.30 -9.76
C SER A 43 -46.08 -34.07 -9.10
N GLU A 44 -46.12 -33.03 -9.93
CA GLU A 44 -46.87 -31.76 -9.93
C GLU A 44 -48.38 -31.85 -9.62
N PRO A 45 -49.09 -30.66 -9.33
CA PRO A 45 -49.52 -29.87 -10.47
C PRO A 45 -49.47 -28.33 -10.32
N ALA A 46 -49.48 -27.70 -11.49
CA ALA A 46 -49.42 -26.28 -11.78
C ALA A 46 -50.60 -25.44 -11.22
N VAL A 47 -50.25 -24.20 -10.81
CA VAL A 47 -51.21 -23.08 -10.75
C VAL A 47 -50.59 -21.89 -11.49
N GLN A 48 -51.29 -21.42 -12.51
CA GLN A 48 -50.98 -20.18 -13.24
C GLN A 48 -51.24 -18.95 -12.35
N SER A 49 -50.35 -17.99 -12.42
CA SER A 49 -50.60 -16.63 -11.96
C SER A 49 -49.96 -15.63 -12.95
N GLU A 50 -50.74 -14.65 -13.29
CA GLU A 50 -50.55 -13.67 -14.35
C GLU A 50 -49.37 -12.78 -14.14
N THR A 51 -48.65 -12.50 -15.24
CA THR A 51 -47.55 -11.54 -15.35
C THR A 51 -48.09 -10.10 -15.39
N VAL A 52 -47.70 -9.28 -14.42
CA VAL A 52 -47.73 -7.82 -14.56
C VAL A 52 -46.37 -7.35 -15.02
N GLU A 53 -46.29 -6.87 -16.26
CA GLU A 53 -45.11 -6.21 -16.79
C GLU A 53 -44.95 -4.83 -16.14
N THR A 54 -43.94 -4.69 -15.30
CA THR A 54 -43.37 -3.38 -14.97
C THR A 54 -42.11 -3.18 -15.80
N THR A 55 -42.20 -2.29 -16.78
CA THR A 55 -41.05 -1.81 -17.56
C THR A 55 -40.09 -1.07 -16.64
N LYS A 56 -38.99 -1.70 -16.28
CA LYS A 56 -37.83 -1.04 -15.67
C LYS A 56 -37.00 -0.47 -16.81
N THR A 57 -36.90 0.84 -16.86
CA THR A 57 -35.96 1.55 -17.72
C THR A 57 -34.56 1.32 -17.14
N GLU A 58 -33.78 0.47 -17.76
CA GLU A 58 -32.37 0.32 -17.45
C GLU A 58 -31.61 1.54 -17.98
N SER A 59 -31.08 2.33 -17.08
CA SER A 59 -30.02 3.27 -17.37
C SER A 59 -28.74 2.45 -17.60
N ALA A 60 -28.26 2.44 -18.83
CA ALA A 60 -27.01 1.78 -19.17
C ALA A 60 -25.85 2.60 -18.61
N THR A 61 -25.43 2.28 -17.40
CA THR A 61 -24.07 2.57 -16.93
C THR A 61 -23.15 1.61 -17.67
N THR A 62 -22.30 2.15 -18.51
CA THR A 62 -21.20 1.40 -19.13
C THR A 62 -20.32 0.88 -17.98
N PRO A 63 -20.16 -0.43 -17.79
CA PRO A 63 -19.20 -0.90 -16.81
C PRO A 63 -17.82 -0.44 -17.26
N VAL A 64 -17.09 0.24 -16.39
CA VAL A 64 -15.65 0.34 -16.52
C VAL A 64 -15.16 -1.09 -16.65
N GLN A 65 -14.65 -1.45 -17.82
CA GLN A 65 -14.01 -2.75 -17.99
C GLN A 65 -12.79 -2.72 -17.07
N LEU A 66 -12.90 -3.38 -15.93
CA LEU A 66 -11.73 -3.85 -15.20
C LEU A 66 -10.84 -4.54 -16.24
N LEU A 67 -9.70 -3.94 -16.51
CA LEU A 67 -8.65 -4.55 -17.32
C LEU A 67 -8.28 -5.85 -16.61
N SER A 68 -8.92 -6.95 -17.00
CA SER A 68 -8.48 -8.28 -16.61
C SER A 68 -7.10 -8.44 -17.22
N VAL A 69 -6.06 -8.13 -16.46
CA VAL A 69 -4.69 -8.54 -16.78
C VAL A 69 -4.79 -10.03 -17.09
N LYS A 70 -4.47 -10.39 -18.33
CA LYS A 70 -4.51 -11.78 -18.78
C LYS A 70 -3.51 -12.52 -17.90
N ARG A 71 -4.00 -13.22 -16.88
CA ARG A 71 -3.18 -14.05 -16.01
C ARG A 71 -2.40 -15.01 -16.91
N THR A 72 -1.10 -14.83 -17.00
CA THR A 72 -0.21 -15.96 -17.25
C THR A 72 -0.54 -16.94 -16.13
N SER A 73 -0.86 -18.18 -16.43
CA SER A 73 -1.14 -19.15 -15.36
C SER A 73 0.11 -19.21 -14.47
N GLU A 74 -0.04 -19.17 -13.17
CA GLU A 74 1.06 -19.18 -12.18
C GLU A 74 2.07 -20.28 -12.48
N SER A 75 1.63 -21.43 -13.04
CA SER A 75 2.48 -22.52 -13.53
C SER A 75 3.36 -22.19 -14.76
N GLU A 76 3.20 -21.03 -15.39
CA GLU A 76 3.99 -20.65 -16.57
C GLU A 76 5.17 -19.73 -16.21
N LEU A 77 5.20 -19.12 -15.02
CA LEU A 77 6.29 -18.24 -14.57
C LEU A 77 7.56 -18.99 -14.21
N PHE A 78 7.43 -20.22 -13.71
CA PHE A 78 8.54 -21.06 -13.29
C PHE A 78 8.59 -22.33 -14.14
N SER A 79 9.63 -22.45 -14.98
CA SER A 79 9.88 -23.69 -15.73
C SER A 79 10.55 -24.76 -14.85
N ASP A 80 10.48 -26.01 -15.24
CA ASP A 80 11.18 -27.10 -14.55
C ASP A 80 12.67 -26.82 -14.37
N ARG A 81 13.32 -26.16 -15.33
CA ARG A 81 14.75 -25.80 -15.26
C ARG A 81 15.02 -24.64 -14.30
N ASP A 82 14.05 -23.74 -14.10
CA ASP A 82 14.17 -22.70 -13.09
C ASP A 82 14.17 -23.32 -11.67
N LEU A 83 13.28 -24.29 -11.45
CA LEU A 83 13.08 -24.94 -10.14
C LEU A 83 14.10 -26.04 -9.83
N ASN A 84 14.62 -26.72 -10.85
CA ASN A 84 15.49 -27.89 -10.70
C ASN A 84 16.78 -27.70 -11.51
N PRO A 85 17.76 -26.95 -10.99
CA PRO A 85 19.01 -26.70 -11.67
C PRO A 85 19.93 -27.94 -11.63
N ASP A 86 19.99 -28.72 -12.72
CA ASP A 86 20.99 -29.78 -12.86
C ASP A 86 22.27 -29.19 -13.48
N TYR A 87 23.36 -29.30 -12.78
CA TYR A 87 24.69 -28.86 -13.23
C TYR A 87 25.75 -29.97 -13.12
N SER A 88 25.31 -31.22 -13.03
CA SER A 88 26.23 -32.38 -12.86
C SER A 88 27.12 -32.69 -14.05
N SER A 89 26.85 -32.09 -15.22
CA SER A 89 27.57 -32.36 -16.46
C SER A 89 27.93 -31.05 -17.17
N PRO A 90 28.95 -30.30 -16.72
CA PRO A 90 29.33 -29.04 -17.32
C PRO A 90 29.86 -29.23 -18.74
N THR A 91 29.50 -28.30 -19.64
CA THR A 91 30.01 -28.21 -21.02
C THR A 91 31.45 -27.70 -21.00
N ALA A 92 31.73 -26.79 -20.09
CA ALA A 92 33.07 -26.23 -19.89
C ALA A 92 33.31 -25.90 -18.42
N GLU A 93 34.58 -26.02 -18.01
CA GLU A 93 35.09 -25.53 -16.75
C GLU A 93 35.79 -24.18 -16.99
N ILE A 94 35.56 -23.20 -16.13
CA ILE A 94 36.18 -21.87 -16.17
C ILE A 94 36.79 -21.61 -14.80
N ASN A 95 38.11 -21.67 -14.72
CA ASN A 95 38.86 -21.36 -13.51
C ASN A 95 39.46 -19.96 -13.61
N LEU A 96 38.89 -19.02 -12.85
CA LEU A 96 39.33 -17.61 -12.79
C LEU A 96 40.63 -17.51 -12.02
N THR A 97 41.64 -16.84 -12.60
CA THR A 97 43.02 -16.82 -12.09
C THR A 97 43.60 -15.39 -11.97
N GLY A 98 42.85 -14.50 -11.35
CA GLY A 98 43.21 -13.09 -11.17
C GLY A 98 42.81 -12.25 -12.38
N ASN A 99 43.70 -12.03 -13.34
CA ASN A 99 43.44 -11.18 -14.50
C ASN A 99 43.10 -11.95 -15.78
N THR A 100 42.78 -13.24 -15.70
CA THR A 100 42.44 -14.11 -16.82
C THR A 100 41.70 -15.35 -16.31
N ALA A 101 41.40 -16.29 -17.20
CA ALA A 101 40.84 -17.59 -16.83
C ALA A 101 41.51 -18.74 -17.60
N GLU A 102 41.59 -19.90 -16.97
CA GLU A 102 41.90 -21.15 -17.62
C GLU A 102 40.57 -21.86 -17.94
N THR A 103 40.40 -22.33 -19.18
CA THR A 103 39.16 -22.97 -19.62
C THR A 103 39.39 -24.35 -20.18
N SER A 104 38.44 -25.24 -19.98
CA SER A 104 38.38 -26.54 -20.64
C SER A 104 36.98 -26.79 -21.16
N GLY A 105 36.81 -27.35 -22.34
CA GLY A 105 35.53 -27.55 -22.99
C GLY A 105 35.29 -26.55 -24.14
N ASP A 106 34.07 -26.59 -24.69
CA ASP A 106 33.69 -25.81 -25.88
C ASP A 106 32.78 -24.61 -25.51
N GLY A 107 32.59 -23.68 -26.46
CA GLY A 107 31.67 -22.57 -26.33
C GLY A 107 32.15 -21.41 -25.48
N VAL A 108 33.40 -21.43 -24.99
CA VAL A 108 34.02 -20.37 -24.21
C VAL A 108 35.33 -19.92 -24.78
N SER A 109 35.61 -18.63 -24.74
CA SER A 109 36.88 -18.04 -25.15
C SER A 109 37.34 -17.01 -24.14
N VAL A 110 38.68 -16.87 -23.97
CA VAL A 110 39.25 -15.91 -23.03
C VAL A 110 40.19 -15.00 -23.82
N LYS A 111 40.00 -13.72 -23.64
CA LYS A 111 40.88 -12.69 -24.17
C LYS A 111 41.18 -11.68 -23.09
N ASP A 112 42.42 -11.63 -22.64
CA ASP A 112 42.87 -10.84 -21.50
C ASP A 112 42.01 -11.21 -20.24
N SER A 113 41.29 -10.30 -19.65
CA SER A 113 40.38 -10.54 -18.52
C SER A 113 38.90 -10.67 -18.92
N VAL A 114 38.60 -10.80 -20.21
CA VAL A 114 37.21 -10.98 -20.72
C VAL A 114 37.02 -12.43 -21.13
N ILE A 115 36.03 -13.06 -20.48
CA ILE A 115 35.58 -14.42 -20.73
C ILE A 115 34.29 -14.33 -21.54
N THR A 116 34.28 -14.83 -22.79
CA THR A 116 33.08 -14.79 -23.65
C THR A 116 32.53 -16.18 -23.88
N ILE A 117 31.25 -16.37 -23.58
CA ILE A 117 30.45 -17.59 -23.77
C ILE A 117 29.56 -17.38 -25.00
N THR A 118 29.67 -18.30 -26.00
CA THR A 118 29.04 -18.14 -27.32
C THR A 118 28.14 -19.31 -27.74
N ALA A 119 27.87 -20.28 -26.85
CA ALA A 119 27.08 -21.45 -27.18
C ALA A 119 26.20 -21.89 -26.00
N GLU A 120 25.16 -22.65 -26.30
CA GLU A 120 24.38 -23.38 -25.30
C GLU A 120 25.27 -24.26 -24.43
N GLY A 121 24.99 -24.28 -23.12
CA GLY A 121 25.75 -25.17 -22.24
C GLY A 121 25.67 -24.80 -20.76
N ILE A 122 26.38 -25.62 -19.98
CA ILE A 122 26.58 -25.44 -18.53
C ILE A 122 28.02 -25.08 -18.33
N TYR A 123 28.29 -23.90 -17.80
CA TYR A 123 29.62 -23.35 -17.57
C TYR A 123 29.90 -23.27 -16.09
N HIS A 124 30.78 -24.15 -15.60
CA HIS A 124 31.12 -24.21 -14.17
C HIS A 124 32.28 -23.25 -13.89
N ILE A 125 32.02 -22.27 -13.02
CA ILE A 125 32.88 -21.12 -12.81
C ILE A 125 33.41 -21.11 -11.38
N THR A 126 34.74 -21.15 -11.23
CA THR A 126 35.41 -21.14 -9.94
C THR A 126 36.54 -20.10 -9.91
N GLY A 127 36.97 -19.73 -8.68
CA GLY A 127 38.14 -18.87 -8.48
C GLY A 127 37.85 -17.37 -8.52
N THR A 128 38.85 -16.55 -8.82
CA THR A 128 38.73 -15.09 -8.68
C THR A 128 39.17 -14.39 -9.97
N LEU A 129 38.37 -13.45 -10.44
CA LEU A 129 38.67 -12.48 -11.49
C LEU A 129 38.77 -11.10 -10.83
N ASP A 130 40.01 -10.58 -10.71
CA ASP A 130 40.26 -9.33 -9.94
C ASP A 130 39.73 -8.09 -10.65
N ASP A 131 39.81 -8.05 -12.00
CA ASP A 131 39.28 -6.98 -12.84
C ASP A 131 39.04 -7.52 -14.26
N GLY A 132 37.78 -7.89 -14.53
CA GLY A 132 37.40 -8.45 -15.81
C GLY A 132 35.90 -8.72 -15.88
N GLN A 133 35.47 -9.39 -16.96
CA GLN A 133 34.06 -9.53 -17.29
C GLN A 133 33.74 -10.93 -17.84
N ILE A 134 32.56 -11.45 -17.46
CA ILE A 134 31.96 -12.59 -18.14
C ILE A 134 30.89 -12.07 -19.08
N ILE A 135 31.03 -12.31 -20.38
CA ILE A 135 30.06 -11.94 -21.42
C ILE A 135 29.38 -13.20 -21.94
N VAL A 136 28.05 -13.19 -21.96
CA VAL A 136 27.24 -14.21 -22.64
C VAL A 136 26.71 -13.60 -23.95
N ASN A 137 27.16 -14.14 -25.08
CA ASN A 137 26.72 -13.77 -26.43
C ASN A 137 26.43 -15.07 -27.22
N ALA A 138 25.28 -15.69 -26.90
CA ALA A 138 24.82 -16.99 -27.39
C ALA A 138 23.38 -16.86 -27.93
N ASP A 139 23.26 -16.23 -29.10
CA ASP A 139 21.97 -15.81 -29.70
C ASP A 139 20.98 -16.98 -29.81
N GLY A 140 19.80 -16.77 -29.18
CA GLY A 140 18.70 -17.74 -29.17
C GLY A 140 18.94 -18.98 -28.30
N GLU A 141 20.03 -19.06 -27.54
CA GLU A 141 20.42 -20.24 -26.77
C GLU A 141 20.19 -20.06 -25.27
N LYS A 142 20.10 -21.18 -24.54
CA LYS A 142 20.01 -21.20 -23.08
C LYS A 142 21.39 -21.48 -22.47
N VAL A 143 21.87 -20.57 -21.66
CA VAL A 143 23.20 -20.68 -21.01
C VAL A 143 23.00 -20.79 -19.50
N GLN A 144 23.77 -21.69 -18.85
CA GLN A 144 23.79 -21.83 -17.40
C GLN A 144 25.17 -21.53 -16.87
N LEU A 145 25.29 -20.50 -16.04
CA LEU A 145 26.50 -20.11 -15.33
C LEU A 145 26.41 -20.69 -13.92
N VAL A 146 27.20 -21.69 -13.61
CA VAL A 146 27.27 -22.29 -12.27
C VAL A 146 28.39 -21.60 -11.51
N LEU A 147 28.03 -20.80 -10.53
CA LEU A 147 28.98 -20.11 -9.67
C LEU A 147 29.30 -21.01 -8.46
N ASP A 148 30.56 -21.41 -8.35
CA ASP A 148 31.06 -22.26 -7.28
C ASP A 148 32.30 -21.64 -6.62
N ASN A 149 32.10 -20.87 -5.59
CA ASN A 149 33.08 -20.05 -4.92
C ASN A 149 33.82 -19.11 -5.92
N ALA A 150 33.00 -18.49 -6.80
CA ALA A 150 33.46 -17.54 -7.79
C ALA A 150 33.44 -16.11 -7.23
N SER A 151 34.53 -15.36 -7.48
CA SER A 151 34.60 -13.92 -7.17
C SER A 151 34.91 -13.16 -8.44
N ILE A 152 33.99 -12.27 -8.87
CA ILE A 152 34.09 -11.56 -10.14
C ILE A 152 33.96 -10.07 -9.89
N ASN A 153 35.00 -9.31 -10.24
CA ASN A 153 34.96 -7.86 -10.16
C ASN A 153 35.24 -7.24 -11.53
N CYS A 154 34.52 -6.19 -11.89
CA CYS A 154 34.75 -5.40 -13.10
C CYS A 154 34.78 -3.91 -12.76
N SER A 155 35.93 -3.26 -12.84
CA SER A 155 36.07 -1.87 -12.39
C SER A 155 35.40 -0.84 -13.27
N ASN A 156 34.94 -1.18 -14.49
CA ASN A 156 34.52 -0.21 -15.50
C ASN A 156 33.31 -0.63 -16.36
N SER A 157 32.64 -1.72 -15.99
CA SER A 157 31.44 -2.26 -16.66
C SER A 157 30.74 -3.28 -15.76
N SER A 158 29.66 -3.93 -16.24
CA SER A 158 29.08 -5.09 -15.59
C SER A 158 30.08 -6.23 -15.42
N ALA A 159 30.08 -6.87 -14.27
CA ALA A 159 30.90 -8.04 -14.03
C ALA A 159 30.40 -9.29 -14.77
N ILE A 160 29.04 -9.43 -14.84
CA ILE A 160 28.38 -10.42 -15.69
C ILE A 160 27.46 -9.66 -16.65
N TYR A 161 27.72 -9.79 -17.94
CA TYR A 161 27.00 -9.12 -19.01
C TYR A 161 26.40 -10.13 -19.99
N VAL A 162 25.05 -10.22 -19.99
CA VAL A 162 24.35 -10.99 -21.02
C VAL A 162 24.01 -10.05 -22.16
N GLU A 163 24.85 -10.09 -23.20
CA GLU A 163 24.70 -9.29 -24.42
C GLU A 163 23.57 -9.84 -25.30
N ASN A 164 23.48 -11.19 -25.39
CA ASN A 164 22.48 -11.89 -26.18
C ASN A 164 22.35 -13.35 -25.75
N ALA A 165 21.13 -13.80 -25.47
CA ALA A 165 20.79 -15.20 -25.20
C ALA A 165 19.31 -15.41 -25.45
N LYS A 166 18.78 -16.60 -25.22
CA LYS A 166 17.35 -16.81 -25.03
C LYS A 166 16.97 -16.72 -23.54
N LYS A 167 17.82 -17.23 -22.69
CA LYS A 167 17.68 -17.20 -21.23
C LYS A 167 19.01 -17.58 -20.58
N VAL A 168 19.41 -16.87 -19.54
CA VAL A 168 20.57 -17.22 -18.72
C VAL A 168 20.13 -17.67 -17.34
N PHE A 169 20.71 -18.77 -16.87
CA PHE A 169 20.56 -19.26 -15.51
C PHE A 169 21.84 -19.00 -14.75
N ILE A 170 21.78 -18.27 -13.65
CA ILE A 170 22.87 -18.16 -12.67
C ILE A 170 22.53 -19.14 -11.55
N THR A 171 23.25 -20.26 -11.53
CA THR A 171 23.04 -21.33 -10.55
C THR A 171 24.11 -21.23 -9.48
N LEU A 172 23.69 -21.11 -8.23
CA LEU A 172 24.55 -21.06 -7.06
C LEU A 172 24.82 -22.48 -6.60
N ALA A 173 26.04 -22.96 -6.78
CA ALA A 173 26.42 -24.31 -6.40
C ALA A 173 26.20 -24.52 -4.88
N ASP A 174 25.90 -25.76 -4.50
CA ASP A 174 25.64 -26.09 -3.08
C ASP A 174 26.85 -25.69 -2.22
N ASP A 175 26.58 -25.10 -1.05
CA ASP A 175 27.59 -24.64 -0.08
C ASP A 175 28.59 -23.58 -0.63
N SER A 176 28.38 -23.05 -1.83
CA SER A 176 29.26 -22.03 -2.43
C SER A 176 28.98 -20.63 -1.87
N LYS A 177 30.03 -19.78 -1.92
CA LYS A 177 29.93 -18.34 -1.63
C LYS A 177 30.49 -17.55 -2.81
N ASN A 178 29.62 -16.81 -3.45
CA ASN A 178 29.92 -16.12 -4.70
C ASN A 178 29.82 -14.60 -4.50
N TYR A 179 30.75 -13.86 -5.08
CA TYR A 179 30.85 -12.40 -4.98
C TYR A 179 30.92 -11.80 -6.37
N VAL A 180 30.05 -10.84 -6.66
CA VAL A 180 30.03 -10.13 -7.94
C VAL A 180 29.96 -8.64 -7.65
N SER A 181 30.92 -7.87 -8.19
CA SER A 181 30.98 -6.43 -7.95
C SER A 181 31.38 -5.67 -9.21
N ASP A 182 30.96 -4.41 -9.28
CA ASP A 182 31.36 -3.47 -10.34
C ASP A 182 32.09 -2.26 -9.77
N GLY A 183 32.52 -1.36 -10.68
CA GLY A 183 33.12 -0.09 -10.33
C GLY A 183 32.09 1.03 -10.28
N ALA A 184 32.45 2.15 -9.65
CA ALA A 184 31.57 3.33 -9.51
C ALA A 184 31.37 4.11 -10.82
N GLU A 185 32.16 3.86 -11.85
CA GLU A 185 32.09 4.53 -13.16
C GLU A 185 32.23 3.51 -14.28
N TYR A 186 31.33 3.58 -15.27
CA TYR A 186 31.39 2.71 -16.44
C TYR A 186 31.96 3.45 -17.65
N THR A 187 32.81 2.78 -18.40
CA THR A 187 33.36 3.26 -19.69
C THR A 187 32.54 2.66 -20.83
N THR A 188 31.26 2.98 -20.90
CA THR A 188 30.42 2.48 -21.99
C THR A 188 30.55 3.38 -23.22
N ASN A 189 30.55 2.78 -24.41
CA ASN A 189 30.43 3.50 -25.69
C ASN A 189 29.01 3.47 -26.23
N SER A 190 28.07 2.96 -25.45
CA SER A 190 26.67 2.81 -25.77
C SER A 190 25.96 4.18 -25.67
N THR A 191 25.08 4.48 -26.62
CA THR A 191 24.32 5.73 -26.68
C THR A 191 23.14 5.73 -25.69
N ASP A 192 22.75 4.55 -25.22
CA ASP A 192 21.66 4.30 -24.28
C ASP A 192 22.11 4.13 -22.82
N GLY A 193 23.45 4.25 -22.59
CA GLY A 193 24.02 4.18 -21.24
C GLY A 193 24.05 2.77 -20.62
N GLU A 194 23.89 1.72 -21.42
CA GLU A 194 23.94 0.33 -20.98
C GLU A 194 25.32 -0.33 -21.28
N PRO A 195 25.72 -1.34 -20.52
CA PRO A 195 25.06 -1.89 -19.33
C PRO A 195 25.08 -0.91 -18.14
N ASP A 196 24.16 -1.05 -17.18
CA ASP A 196 24.04 -0.18 -16.02
C ASP A 196 23.73 -0.93 -14.70
N ALA A 197 24.16 -2.18 -14.60
CA ALA A 197 24.08 -3.00 -13.41
C ALA A 197 25.29 -3.92 -13.28
N THR A 198 25.58 -4.37 -12.07
CA THR A 198 26.66 -5.31 -11.79
C THR A 198 26.46 -6.65 -12.51
N ILE A 199 25.24 -7.19 -12.47
CA ILE A 199 24.75 -8.29 -13.31
C ILE A 199 23.69 -7.70 -14.23
N PHE A 200 24.01 -7.60 -15.51
CA PHE A 200 23.12 -7.01 -16.50
C PHE A 200 22.76 -8.03 -17.59
N SER A 201 21.47 -8.12 -17.91
CA SER A 201 20.97 -8.97 -18.98
C SER A 201 20.03 -8.22 -19.92
N HIS A 202 20.22 -8.42 -21.24
CA HIS A 202 19.24 -8.01 -22.25
C HIS A 202 18.06 -8.98 -22.35
N ASP A 203 18.23 -10.20 -21.84
CA ASP A 203 17.30 -11.33 -21.98
C ASP A 203 16.87 -11.87 -20.61
N SER A 204 15.94 -12.83 -20.63
CA SER A 204 15.42 -13.49 -19.42
C SER A 204 16.55 -14.04 -18.52
N LEU A 205 16.47 -13.77 -17.23
CA LEU A 205 17.47 -14.16 -16.23
C LEU A 205 16.82 -15.00 -15.13
N THR A 206 17.42 -16.14 -14.79
CA THR A 206 17.04 -16.93 -13.60
C THR A 206 18.19 -17.01 -12.63
N ILE A 207 17.89 -16.85 -11.33
CA ILE A 207 18.81 -17.15 -10.22
C ILE A 207 18.24 -18.33 -9.44
N ASN A 208 19.03 -19.39 -9.28
CA ASN A 208 18.63 -20.59 -8.56
C ASN A 208 19.82 -21.30 -7.88
N GLY A 209 19.59 -22.45 -7.25
CA GLY A 209 20.61 -23.18 -6.49
C GLY A 209 20.60 -22.81 -5.00
N ASN A 210 21.43 -23.50 -4.20
CA ASN A 210 21.37 -23.38 -2.72
C ASN A 210 22.56 -22.62 -2.12
N GLY A 211 23.46 -22.08 -2.95
CA GLY A 211 24.60 -21.30 -2.52
C GLY A 211 24.26 -19.88 -2.10
N GLU A 212 25.31 -19.11 -1.78
CA GLU A 212 25.24 -17.69 -1.43
C GLU A 212 25.72 -16.85 -2.63
N LEU A 213 25.04 -15.73 -2.88
CA LEU A 213 25.45 -14.71 -3.86
C LEU A 213 25.42 -13.34 -3.20
N GLU A 214 26.58 -12.67 -3.19
CA GLU A 214 26.69 -11.27 -2.79
C GLU A 214 26.99 -10.41 -4.03
N VAL A 215 26.12 -9.41 -4.28
CA VAL A 215 26.24 -8.45 -5.39
C VAL A 215 26.42 -7.06 -4.83
N THR A 216 27.48 -6.38 -5.27
CA THR A 216 27.74 -4.98 -4.92
C THR A 216 27.67 -4.12 -6.17
N GLY A 217 26.59 -3.37 -6.33
CA GLY A 217 26.32 -2.44 -7.41
C GLY A 217 26.78 -1.03 -7.05
N ASN A 218 28.01 -0.70 -7.43
CA ASN A 218 28.63 0.60 -7.12
C ASN A 218 28.26 1.69 -8.13
N TYR A 219 27.84 1.32 -9.37
CA TYR A 219 27.47 2.28 -10.42
C TYR A 219 25.99 2.65 -10.36
N LYS A 220 25.09 1.66 -10.52
CA LYS A 220 23.63 1.86 -10.49
C LYS A 220 22.92 0.68 -9.86
N ASP A 221 22.38 -0.25 -10.69
CA ASP A 221 21.60 -1.38 -10.22
C ASP A 221 22.49 -2.57 -9.83
N GLY A 222 22.04 -3.39 -8.91
CA GLY A 222 22.74 -4.63 -8.55
C GLY A 222 22.53 -5.70 -9.61
N ILE A 223 21.28 -6.11 -9.82
CA ILE A 223 20.85 -7.12 -10.79
C ILE A 223 19.77 -6.52 -11.67
N ARG A 224 20.00 -6.50 -12.99
CA ARG A 224 19.03 -5.96 -13.94
C ARG A 224 18.82 -6.86 -15.15
N SER A 225 17.56 -7.03 -15.55
CA SER A 225 17.19 -7.60 -16.84
C SER A 225 16.32 -6.61 -17.64
N LYS A 226 16.51 -6.59 -18.97
CA LYS A 226 15.63 -5.88 -19.92
C LYS A 226 14.42 -6.73 -20.33
N ASP A 227 14.33 -7.93 -19.77
CA ASP A 227 13.23 -8.89 -19.89
C ASP A 227 12.78 -9.26 -18.47
N ASP A 228 12.63 -10.53 -18.14
CA ASP A 228 12.23 -11.00 -16.81
C ASP A 228 13.41 -11.39 -15.90
N ILE A 229 13.15 -11.37 -14.59
CA ILE A 229 13.99 -11.99 -13.57
C ILE A 229 13.15 -13.00 -12.78
N VAL A 230 13.63 -14.25 -12.75
CA VAL A 230 13.05 -15.35 -11.98
C VAL A 230 14.03 -15.77 -10.89
N ILE A 231 13.56 -15.84 -9.63
CA ILE A 231 14.35 -16.32 -8.48
C ILE A 231 13.61 -17.50 -7.87
N THR A 232 14.25 -18.66 -7.81
CA THR A 232 13.57 -19.85 -7.26
C THR A 232 14.23 -20.39 -5.99
N SER A 233 15.45 -19.97 -5.68
CA SER A 233 16.17 -20.34 -4.45
C SER A 233 17.47 -19.55 -4.34
N GLY A 234 18.22 -19.77 -3.27
CA GLY A 234 19.50 -19.14 -2.97
C GLY A 234 19.45 -18.14 -1.83
N ASN A 235 20.63 -17.82 -1.28
CA ASN A 235 20.80 -16.73 -0.31
C ASN A 235 21.46 -15.55 -1.03
N ILE A 236 20.65 -14.55 -1.37
CA ILE A 236 21.04 -13.45 -2.26
C ILE A 236 21.12 -12.17 -1.44
N THR A 237 22.30 -11.59 -1.38
CA THR A 237 22.54 -10.27 -0.78
C THR A 237 22.90 -9.29 -1.87
N VAL A 238 22.17 -8.19 -1.98
CA VAL A 238 22.45 -7.12 -2.96
C VAL A 238 22.56 -5.79 -2.26
N ASN A 239 23.69 -5.12 -2.48
CA ASN A 239 23.91 -3.74 -2.07
C ASN A 239 24.09 -2.88 -3.34
N ALA A 240 23.18 -1.95 -3.61
CA ALA A 240 23.18 -1.17 -4.84
C ALA A 240 22.96 0.32 -4.59
N VAL A 241 23.65 1.15 -5.38
CA VAL A 241 23.50 2.62 -5.33
C VAL A 241 22.13 3.06 -5.85
N ASN A 242 21.51 2.27 -6.73
CA ASN A 242 20.18 2.50 -7.26
C ASN A 242 19.24 1.34 -6.88
N ASN A 243 18.72 0.55 -7.80
CA ASN A 243 17.83 -0.56 -7.46
C ASN A 243 18.63 -1.83 -7.13
N ALA A 244 18.18 -2.62 -6.15
CA ALA A 244 18.85 -3.88 -5.88
C ALA A 244 18.53 -4.91 -6.98
N ILE A 245 17.25 -5.12 -7.30
CA ILE A 245 16.78 -6.02 -8.37
C ILE A 245 15.82 -5.25 -9.26
N LYS A 246 16.11 -5.19 -10.57
CA LYS A 246 15.26 -4.52 -11.55
C LYS A 246 15.02 -5.38 -12.77
N ALA A 247 13.77 -5.64 -13.11
CA ALA A 247 13.38 -6.25 -14.37
C ALA A 247 12.50 -5.28 -15.18
N LYS A 248 12.50 -5.43 -16.51
CA LYS A 248 11.53 -4.68 -17.32
C LYS A 248 10.17 -5.37 -17.29
N ASP A 249 10.10 -6.65 -17.60
CA ASP A 249 8.83 -7.32 -17.81
C ASP A 249 8.21 -7.83 -16.51
N TYR A 250 8.95 -8.60 -15.73
CA TYR A 250 8.49 -9.00 -14.40
C TYR A 250 9.62 -9.50 -13.50
N VAL A 251 9.36 -9.48 -12.20
CA VAL A 251 10.14 -10.20 -11.19
C VAL A 251 9.25 -11.28 -10.58
N ALA A 252 9.65 -12.55 -10.71
CA ALA A 252 8.94 -13.67 -10.10
C ALA A 252 9.83 -14.39 -9.10
N VAL A 253 9.36 -14.56 -7.86
CA VAL A 253 10.10 -15.24 -6.79
C VAL A 253 9.29 -16.42 -6.28
N ALA A 254 9.85 -17.64 -6.41
CA ALA A 254 9.24 -18.83 -5.84
C ALA A 254 9.66 -19.03 -4.37
N ASP A 255 10.96 -18.87 -4.09
CA ASP A 255 11.54 -19.03 -2.76
C ASP A 255 12.95 -18.43 -2.73
N GLY A 256 13.59 -18.40 -1.56
CA GLY A 256 14.95 -17.92 -1.34
C GLY A 256 15.03 -16.90 -0.21
N ILE A 257 16.26 -16.49 0.10
CA ILE A 257 16.54 -15.45 1.10
C ILE A 257 17.10 -14.24 0.36
N MET A 258 16.40 -13.11 0.42
CA MET A 258 16.78 -11.85 -0.20
C MET A 258 17.11 -10.80 0.87
N ASN A 259 18.38 -10.38 0.92
CA ASN A 259 18.83 -9.27 1.74
C ASN A 259 19.20 -8.11 0.83
N LEU A 260 18.32 -7.14 0.67
CA LEU A 260 18.42 -6.09 -0.33
C LEU A 260 18.60 -4.73 0.34
N THR A 261 19.70 -4.04 -0.01
CA THR A 261 19.94 -2.64 0.35
C THR A 261 20.07 -1.84 -0.92
N ALA A 262 19.17 -0.90 -1.12
CA ALA A 262 19.09 -0.09 -2.34
C ALA A 262 19.06 1.41 -2.01
N GLY A 263 19.78 2.19 -2.80
CA GLY A 263 19.66 3.65 -2.74
C GLY A 263 18.39 4.18 -3.39
N ASN A 264 17.65 3.31 -4.12
CA ASN A 264 16.33 3.53 -4.68
C ASN A 264 15.46 2.31 -4.35
N ASN A 265 14.91 1.57 -5.31
CA ASN A 265 13.97 0.49 -5.02
C ASN A 265 14.67 -0.84 -4.69
N GLY A 266 14.11 -1.59 -3.76
CA GLY A 266 14.56 -2.95 -3.44
C GLY A 266 14.30 -3.90 -4.60
N ILE A 267 13.03 -4.08 -4.98
CA ILE A 267 12.60 -4.85 -6.15
C ILE A 267 11.75 -3.95 -7.05
N TYR A 268 12.04 -3.96 -8.36
CA TYR A 268 11.31 -3.12 -9.31
C TYR A 268 11.02 -3.84 -10.63
N ALA A 269 9.74 -3.86 -11.07
CA ALA A 269 9.30 -4.28 -12.39
C ALA A 269 8.78 -3.06 -13.17
N ASP A 270 9.43 -2.70 -14.31
CA ASP A 270 9.38 -1.35 -14.93
C ASP A 270 8.79 -1.33 -16.35
N ASN A 271 7.87 -2.21 -16.70
CA ASN A 271 7.22 -2.14 -18.01
C ASN A 271 6.00 -1.19 -17.94
N LYS A 272 6.14 -0.01 -18.53
CA LYS A 272 5.06 1.00 -18.64
C LYS A 272 4.30 0.92 -19.96
N ASN A 273 4.79 0.12 -20.94
CA ASN A 273 4.28 0.10 -22.30
C ASN A 273 3.31 -1.05 -22.56
N ASP A 274 3.42 -2.14 -21.80
CA ASP A 274 2.55 -3.31 -21.88
C ASP A 274 1.92 -3.57 -20.50
N ASN A 275 0.61 -3.36 -20.39
CA ASN A 275 -0.13 -3.53 -19.14
C ASN A 275 -0.29 -4.99 -18.69
N THR A 276 0.21 -5.95 -19.46
CA THR A 276 0.30 -7.37 -19.06
C THR A 276 1.64 -7.72 -18.44
N LEU A 277 2.58 -6.80 -18.46
CA LEU A 277 3.94 -6.88 -17.94
C LEU A 277 4.15 -5.81 -16.85
N GLY A 278 5.38 -5.66 -16.35
CA GLY A 278 5.68 -4.70 -15.28
C GLY A 278 5.15 -5.11 -13.91
N PHE A 279 5.05 -6.42 -13.65
CA PHE A 279 4.50 -6.95 -12.41
C PHE A 279 5.53 -7.66 -11.53
N VAL A 280 5.24 -7.76 -10.23
CA VAL A 280 5.99 -8.56 -9.25
C VAL A 280 5.08 -9.68 -8.74
N TYR A 281 5.60 -10.93 -8.74
CA TYR A 281 4.89 -12.10 -8.25
C TYR A 281 5.75 -12.87 -7.24
N ILE A 282 5.23 -13.11 -6.04
CA ILE A 282 5.97 -13.75 -4.95
C ILE A 282 5.16 -14.89 -4.36
N GLU A 283 5.64 -16.15 -4.52
CA GLU A 283 5.03 -17.34 -3.90
C GLU A 283 5.52 -17.59 -2.48
N GLY A 284 6.78 -17.20 -2.18
CA GLY A 284 7.40 -17.44 -0.88
C GLY A 284 8.77 -16.79 -0.78
N GLY A 285 9.49 -17.14 0.29
CA GLY A 285 10.84 -16.63 0.56
C GLY A 285 10.91 -15.72 1.79
N GLU A 286 12.12 -15.31 2.10
CA GLU A 286 12.45 -14.37 3.18
C GLU A 286 13.04 -13.08 2.58
N PHE A 287 12.46 -11.94 2.91
CA PHE A 287 12.82 -10.64 2.36
C PHE A 287 13.18 -9.67 3.47
N ASN A 288 14.44 -9.22 3.48
CA ASN A 288 14.92 -8.13 4.30
C ASN A 288 15.31 -6.98 3.36
N ILE A 289 14.49 -5.96 3.26
CA ILE A 289 14.65 -4.89 2.27
C ILE A 289 14.83 -3.55 2.99
N THR A 290 15.90 -2.83 2.62
CA THR A 290 16.08 -1.42 3.00
C THR A 290 16.20 -0.58 1.73
N ALA A 291 15.28 0.35 1.52
CA ALA A 291 15.25 1.23 0.36
C ALA A 291 15.43 2.70 0.78
N GLY A 292 16.31 3.43 0.08
CA GLY A 292 16.55 4.85 0.33
C GLY A 292 17.14 5.18 1.71
N GLY A 293 17.67 4.17 2.42
CA GLY A 293 18.18 4.32 3.80
C GLY A 293 17.10 4.14 4.87
N GLY A 294 15.90 3.76 4.49
CA GLY A 294 14.77 3.45 5.38
C GLY A 294 13.90 4.65 5.76
N SER A 295 12.82 4.40 6.46
CA SER A 295 11.75 5.33 6.85
C SER A 295 12.23 6.59 7.58
N SER A 296 13.34 6.50 8.30
CA SER A 296 13.96 7.66 8.94
C SER A 296 14.54 8.70 7.97
N GLN A 297 14.63 8.38 6.67
CA GLN A 297 15.12 9.22 5.59
C GLN A 297 13.97 9.73 4.70
N VAL A 298 12.86 10.14 5.31
CA VAL A 298 11.65 10.62 4.62
C VAL A 298 11.99 11.60 3.49
N VAL A 299 11.59 11.27 2.28
CA VAL A 299 11.89 12.04 1.06
C VAL A 299 10.80 13.07 0.78
N LYS A 300 9.54 12.75 1.06
CA LYS A 300 8.42 13.68 0.93
C LYS A 300 8.25 14.45 2.24
N GLN A 301 8.28 15.80 2.17
CA GLN A 301 7.75 16.61 3.24
C GLN A 301 6.25 16.80 2.94
N HIS A 302 5.42 16.04 3.62
CA HIS A 302 4.00 16.29 3.60
C HIS A 302 3.77 17.68 4.21
N ASN A 303 3.33 18.62 3.39
CA ASN A 303 2.78 19.85 3.93
C ASN A 303 1.56 19.41 4.72
N GLN A 304 1.61 19.57 6.04
CA GLN A 304 0.44 19.37 6.87
C GLN A 304 -0.63 20.31 6.31
N ASP A 305 -1.54 19.79 5.51
CA ASP A 305 -2.71 20.51 5.07
C ASP A 305 -3.51 20.83 6.34
N PHE A 306 -3.69 22.10 6.57
CA PHE A 306 -4.35 22.67 7.72
C PHE A 306 -5.84 22.34 7.70
N GLY A 307 -6.19 21.12 8.04
CA GLY A 307 -7.52 20.72 8.46
C GLY A 307 -7.71 20.88 9.96
N GLY A 308 -7.32 21.99 10.56
CA GLY A 308 -7.46 22.17 11.98
C GLY A 308 -7.44 23.63 12.40
N PHE A 309 -8.59 24.22 12.66
CA PHE A 309 -8.70 25.45 13.42
C PHE A 309 -8.19 25.20 14.86
N GLY A 310 -6.90 25.39 15.16
CA GLY A 310 -6.51 25.47 16.55
C GLY A 310 -5.15 24.99 17.00
N GLN A 311 -4.06 25.16 16.28
CA GLN A 311 -2.75 25.22 16.93
C GLN A 311 -2.11 26.60 16.79
N LYS A 312 -1.92 27.28 17.93
CA LYS A 312 -1.07 28.46 18.03
C LYS A 312 0.38 28.05 17.76
N GLY A 313 0.78 28.00 16.49
CA GLY A 313 2.18 27.92 16.13
C GLY A 313 2.95 29.09 16.75
N ASN A 314 4.04 28.78 17.42
CA ASN A 314 4.98 29.76 17.91
C ASN A 314 5.65 30.44 16.70
N PHE A 315 5.10 31.55 16.26
CA PHE A 315 5.63 32.33 15.16
C PHE A 315 6.93 33.01 15.64
N ASP A 316 8.06 32.56 15.18
CA ASP A 316 9.36 33.18 15.43
C ASP A 316 9.54 34.40 14.51
N GLY A 317 8.78 35.41 14.76
CA GLY A 317 8.81 36.83 14.43
C GLY A 317 9.51 37.37 13.18
N LYS A 318 9.70 36.56 12.06
CA LYS A 318 10.26 37.08 10.81
C LYS A 318 9.54 36.60 9.58
N MET A 319 9.15 37.52 8.70
CA MET A 319 8.64 37.22 7.37
C MET A 319 9.71 36.60 6.44
N PRO A 320 9.36 35.81 5.42
CA PRO A 320 10.33 35.23 4.48
C PRO A 320 11.19 36.22 3.72
N ASP A 321 10.83 37.49 3.67
CA ASP A 321 11.58 38.59 3.05
C ASP A 321 12.50 39.36 4.05
N GLY A 322 12.51 38.97 5.33
CA GLY A 322 13.34 39.60 6.35
C GLY A 322 12.78 40.88 6.93
N SER A 323 11.54 41.29 6.65
CA SER A 323 10.87 42.46 7.21
C SER A 323 10.19 42.12 8.55
N GLU A 324 10.13 43.15 9.46
CA GLU A 324 9.40 43.01 10.71
C GLU A 324 7.89 43.17 10.45
N PRO A 325 7.02 42.40 11.17
CA PRO A 325 5.57 42.56 11.04
C PRO A 325 5.12 43.95 11.56
N PRO A 326 4.05 44.54 11.00
CA PRO A 326 3.53 45.80 11.43
C PRO A 326 3.10 45.79 12.90
N GLU A 327 3.47 46.85 13.67
CA GLU A 327 3.07 46.98 15.07
C GLU A 327 1.53 46.99 15.19
N MET A 328 1.02 46.20 16.11
CA MET A 328 -0.40 46.23 16.46
C MET A 328 -0.79 47.53 17.19
N PRO A 329 -2.02 48.02 17.01
CA PRO A 329 -2.48 49.22 17.72
C PRO A 329 -2.46 49.04 19.24
N ASP A 330 -2.03 50.09 19.97
CA ASP A 330 -1.82 50.13 21.42
C ASP A 330 -3.05 49.79 22.32
N ASN A 331 -4.19 49.40 21.75
CA ASN A 331 -5.44 49.07 22.46
C ASN A 331 -5.96 47.67 22.25
N PHE A 332 -5.15 46.69 21.78
CA PHE A 332 -5.58 45.32 21.67
C PHE A 332 -5.29 44.53 22.96
N ASP A 333 -6.34 44.19 23.69
CA ASP A 333 -6.27 43.28 24.86
C ASP A 333 -6.64 41.82 24.44
N PRO A 334 -5.68 40.92 24.31
CA PRO A 334 -5.93 39.54 23.89
C PRO A 334 -6.66 38.66 24.90
N ASN A 335 -6.93 39.19 26.13
CA ASN A 335 -7.64 38.50 27.20
C ASN A 335 -8.98 39.16 27.60
N GLY A 336 -9.48 40.10 26.81
CA GLY A 336 -10.76 40.77 27.08
C GLY A 336 -11.96 39.85 26.74
N SER A 337 -12.79 39.60 27.74
CA SER A 337 -13.98 38.74 27.65
C SER A 337 -15.21 39.42 27.03
N GLU A 338 -15.05 40.51 26.27
CA GLU A 338 -16.19 41.13 25.56
C GLU A 338 -15.88 41.24 24.07
N PRO A 339 -16.84 40.86 23.18
CA PRO A 339 -16.67 40.99 21.73
C PRO A 339 -16.64 42.49 21.34
N PRO A 340 -15.87 42.90 20.31
CA PRO A 340 -15.81 44.27 19.85
C PRO A 340 -17.19 44.75 19.40
N GLN A 341 -17.59 45.95 19.88
CA GLN A 341 -18.85 46.57 19.43
C GLN A 341 -18.78 46.90 17.93
N MET A 342 -19.79 46.43 17.21
CA MET A 342 -19.96 46.77 15.78
C MET A 342 -20.18 48.30 15.66
N LEU A 343 -19.53 48.90 14.66
CA LEU A 343 -19.72 50.28 14.27
C LEU A 343 -21.18 50.50 13.87
N ASP A 344 -21.80 51.52 14.48
CA ASP A 344 -23.15 52.00 14.15
C ASP A 344 -23.25 52.32 12.64
N GLY A 345 -24.09 51.59 11.91
CA GLY A 345 -24.38 51.86 10.51
C GLY A 345 -24.66 50.65 9.62
N PHE A 346 -24.65 49.43 10.17
CA PHE A 346 -24.99 48.24 9.35
C PHE A 346 -26.47 47.88 9.43
N ASP A 347 -27.21 48.07 8.32
CA ASP A 347 -28.59 47.60 8.18
C ASP A 347 -28.60 46.24 7.43
N PRO A 348 -28.95 45.15 8.12
CA PRO A 348 -28.91 43.79 7.50
C PRO A 348 -30.01 43.55 6.47
N ASN A 349 -30.88 44.53 6.18
CA ASN A 349 -31.97 44.43 5.19
C ASN A 349 -31.79 45.28 3.94
N SER A 350 -30.63 45.91 3.71
CA SER A 350 -30.39 46.68 2.46
C SER A 350 -29.86 45.79 1.37
N SER A 351 -30.48 45.80 0.21
CA SER A 351 -30.14 45.02 -0.97
C SER A 351 -29.11 45.65 -1.90
N GLU A 352 -28.34 46.66 -1.44
CA GLU A 352 -27.28 47.28 -2.21
C GLU A 352 -25.90 47.14 -1.51
N PRO A 353 -24.84 46.76 -2.27
CA PRO A 353 -23.49 46.66 -1.70
C PRO A 353 -22.93 48.06 -1.39
N PRO A 354 -22.10 48.19 -0.30
CA PRO A 354 -21.52 49.47 0.06
C PRO A 354 -20.54 49.96 -0.99
N GLU A 355 -20.63 51.25 -1.33
CA GLU A 355 -19.66 51.96 -2.21
C GLU A 355 -18.29 52.02 -1.52
N MET A 356 -17.25 51.63 -2.28
CA MET A 356 -15.86 51.76 -1.84
C MET A 356 -15.45 53.24 -1.82
N PRO A 357 -14.66 53.69 -0.85
CA PRO A 357 -14.21 55.09 -0.79
C PRO A 357 -13.22 55.36 -1.93
N ASN A 358 -13.47 56.49 -2.62
CA ASN A 358 -12.63 57.06 -3.69
C ASN A 358 -11.19 57.25 -3.20
N SER A 359 -10.24 56.61 -3.87
CA SER A 359 -8.82 56.88 -3.75
C SER A 359 -8.45 58.16 -4.48
N GLU A 360 -8.47 59.29 -3.82
CA GLU A 360 -7.74 60.49 -4.27
C GLU A 360 -6.33 60.49 -3.69
N GLY A 361 -5.33 60.40 -4.57
CA GLY A 361 -3.96 60.75 -4.27
C GLY A 361 -2.88 59.71 -4.55
N PHE A 362 -2.68 59.37 -5.81
CA PHE A 362 -1.36 58.88 -6.26
C PHE A 362 -0.98 59.64 -7.56
N ASP A 363 0.04 60.50 -7.44
CA ASP A 363 0.69 61.17 -8.56
C ASP A 363 1.45 60.13 -9.41
N ALA A 364 1.08 60.05 -10.68
CA ALA A 364 1.79 59.27 -11.69
C ALA A 364 2.96 60.09 -12.23
N ASN A 365 4.17 59.79 -11.80
CA ASN A 365 5.37 60.06 -12.62
C ASN A 365 6.55 59.14 -12.13
N ASP A 366 7.14 58.51 -13.19
CA ASP A 366 8.44 57.85 -13.22
C ASP A 366 8.51 56.36 -12.78
N GLY A 367 8.52 55.50 -13.81
CA GLY A 367 9.01 54.12 -13.70
C GLY A 367 8.31 53.16 -14.64
N GLU A 368 8.92 52.85 -15.78
CA GLU A 368 8.46 51.90 -16.78
C GLU A 368 8.18 50.51 -16.20
N CYS A 369 6.95 50.03 -16.36
CA CYS A 369 6.62 48.60 -16.19
C CYS A 369 7.06 47.81 -17.43
N PRO A 370 7.73 46.68 -17.28
CA PRO A 370 8.00 45.79 -18.40
C PRO A 370 6.70 45.11 -18.88
N GLN A 371 6.46 45.19 -20.18
CA GLN A 371 5.35 44.55 -20.88
C GLN A 371 5.55 43.02 -20.96
N PRO A 372 4.50 42.21 -20.87
CA PRO A 372 4.58 40.79 -21.17
C PRO A 372 4.75 40.55 -22.70
N PRO A 373 5.42 39.48 -23.12
CA PRO A 373 5.67 39.18 -24.52
C PRO A 373 4.38 38.84 -25.29
N ASP A 374 4.21 39.46 -26.44
CA ASP A 374 3.12 39.22 -27.42
C ASP A 374 3.29 37.82 -28.07
N PHE A 375 2.29 36.98 -27.93
CA PHE A 375 2.11 35.78 -28.76
C PHE A 375 1.04 36.07 -29.86
N ASN A 376 1.47 36.52 -31.01
CA ASN A 376 0.72 36.37 -32.26
C ASN A 376 1.63 36.64 -33.45
N ASN A 377 2.07 35.59 -34.10
CA ASN A 377 2.06 35.44 -35.57
C ASN A 377 2.73 34.11 -35.96
N SER A 378 2.00 33.19 -36.52
CA SER A 378 2.56 32.09 -37.30
C SER A 378 1.74 31.91 -38.56
N GLU A 379 2.34 32.27 -39.67
CA GLU A 379 1.85 31.94 -41.01
C GLU A 379 2.08 30.44 -41.30
N GLN A 380 1.08 29.87 -41.95
CA GLN A 380 1.04 28.48 -42.44
C GLN A 380 2.05 28.26 -43.57
N GLN A 381 2.75 27.12 -43.51
CA GLN A 381 3.20 26.42 -44.73
C GLN A 381 2.91 24.93 -44.59
N GLN A 382 2.08 24.46 -45.52
CA GLN A 382 1.69 23.08 -45.72
C GLN A 382 2.71 22.42 -46.67
N THR A 383 3.33 21.30 -46.28
CA THR A 383 4.00 20.41 -47.23
C THR A 383 3.70 18.96 -46.85
N ASP A 384 3.29 18.20 -47.85
CA ASP A 384 2.97 16.78 -47.85
C ASP A 384 4.12 15.90 -47.33
N ILE A 385 3.77 14.87 -46.58
CA ILE A 385 4.74 13.85 -46.14
C ILE A 385 4.21 12.44 -46.38
N SER A 386 5.03 11.72 -47.10
CA SER A 386 4.99 10.29 -47.22
C SER A 386 5.64 9.60 -46.03
N ASN A 387 5.07 8.45 -45.65
CA ASN A 387 5.53 7.46 -44.68
C ASN A 387 7.03 7.32 -44.45
N THR A 388 7.45 7.29 -43.20
CA THR A 388 8.55 6.45 -42.71
C THR A 388 8.39 6.16 -41.22
N GLU A 389 8.66 4.93 -40.88
CA GLU A 389 8.84 4.18 -39.65
C GLU A 389 9.04 4.93 -38.34
N SER A 390 8.43 4.30 -37.33
CA SER A 390 8.53 4.50 -35.90
C SER A 390 9.94 4.77 -35.39
N THR A 391 10.17 5.95 -34.86
CA THR A 391 11.26 6.21 -33.91
C THR A 391 10.68 6.19 -32.51
N GLU A 392 11.20 5.29 -31.67
CA GLU A 392 11.00 5.28 -30.24
C GLU A 392 11.32 6.67 -29.67
N SER A 393 10.33 7.28 -29.00
CA SER A 393 10.54 8.53 -28.28
C SER A 393 11.33 8.23 -27.00
N LEU A 394 12.56 8.70 -26.99
CA LEU A 394 13.34 8.88 -25.77
C LEU A 394 12.65 9.97 -24.92
N ASP A 395 11.78 9.58 -24.01
CA ASP A 395 11.26 10.47 -22.99
C ASP A 395 11.91 10.13 -21.64
N ASP A 396 13.16 10.52 -21.52
CA ASP A 396 13.89 10.69 -20.26
C ASP A 396 14.58 12.07 -20.27
N THR A 397 13.80 13.13 -20.52
CA THR A 397 14.23 14.48 -20.17
C THR A 397 13.88 14.75 -18.72
N GLU A 398 14.71 14.27 -17.80
CA GLU A 398 14.76 14.73 -16.42
C GLU A 398 15.12 16.21 -16.38
N THR A 399 14.12 17.08 -16.32
CA THR A 399 14.30 18.50 -16.01
C THR A 399 13.42 18.90 -14.83
N SER A 400 13.89 18.51 -13.65
CA SER A 400 13.76 19.11 -12.33
C SER A 400 14.50 18.16 -11.40
N GLU A 401 15.13 18.66 -10.35
CA GLU A 401 15.86 17.84 -9.37
C GLU A 401 14.95 16.69 -8.92
N ASN A 402 15.15 15.49 -9.50
CA ASN A 402 14.36 14.30 -9.19
C ASN A 402 14.65 13.88 -7.75
N VAL A 403 13.75 14.26 -6.85
CA VAL A 403 13.71 13.66 -5.53
C VAL A 403 13.37 12.19 -5.76
N LYS A 404 14.33 11.29 -5.51
CA LYS A 404 14.09 9.84 -5.57
C LYS A 404 12.99 9.50 -4.57
N ALA A 405 12.07 8.66 -4.96
CA ALA A 405 10.99 8.09 -4.13
C ALA A 405 11.28 6.59 -3.92
N PRO A 406 12.20 6.22 -3.00
CA PRO A 406 12.70 4.87 -2.86
C PRO A 406 11.67 3.95 -2.20
N LYS A 407 11.25 2.92 -2.94
CA LYS A 407 10.23 1.98 -2.50
C LYS A 407 10.84 0.59 -2.21
N GLY A 408 10.25 -0.11 -1.26
CA GLY A 408 10.68 -1.47 -0.95
C GLY A 408 10.46 -2.41 -2.13
N ILE A 409 9.21 -2.59 -2.54
CA ILE A 409 8.80 -3.36 -3.73
C ILE A 409 7.94 -2.44 -4.61
N LYS A 410 8.32 -2.31 -5.89
CA LYS A 410 7.61 -1.49 -6.87
C LYS A 410 7.24 -2.27 -8.12
N ALA A 411 6.02 -2.03 -8.63
CA ALA A 411 5.58 -2.57 -9.91
C ALA A 411 4.85 -1.50 -10.73
N SER A 412 5.03 -1.52 -12.05
CA SER A 412 4.30 -0.61 -12.95
C SER A 412 2.85 -1.04 -13.18
N THR A 413 2.50 -2.30 -12.89
CA THR A 413 1.14 -2.80 -13.11
C THR A 413 0.55 -3.54 -11.92
N LYS A 414 1.25 -4.55 -11.39
CA LYS A 414 0.66 -5.39 -10.36
C LYS A 414 1.70 -5.99 -9.41
N ILE A 415 1.33 -6.13 -8.13
CA ILE A 415 2.06 -6.93 -7.16
C ILE A 415 1.15 -8.03 -6.63
N ASP A 416 1.58 -9.30 -6.77
CA ASP A 416 0.91 -10.46 -6.18
C ASP A 416 1.82 -11.06 -5.10
N ILE A 417 1.40 -11.04 -3.84
CA ILE A 417 2.06 -11.71 -2.72
C ILE A 417 1.18 -12.87 -2.27
N VAL A 418 1.64 -14.09 -2.55
CA VAL A 418 0.93 -15.31 -2.15
C VAL A 418 1.32 -15.72 -0.75
N ASN A 419 2.62 -15.66 -0.44
CA ASN A 419 3.18 -16.02 0.86
C ASN A 419 4.61 -15.43 1.00
N GLY A 420 5.26 -15.64 2.15
CA GLY A 420 6.62 -15.23 2.43
C GLY A 420 6.75 -14.49 3.75
N ASN A 421 8.00 -14.20 4.14
CA ASN A 421 8.31 -13.39 5.31
C ASN A 421 8.99 -12.10 4.84
N PHE A 422 8.40 -10.97 5.14
CA PHE A 422 8.87 -9.66 4.70
C PHE A 422 9.19 -8.78 5.90
N ASN A 423 10.35 -8.15 5.83
CA ASN A 423 10.76 -7.05 6.68
C ASN A 423 11.26 -5.93 5.77
N ILE A 424 10.41 -4.95 5.54
CA ILE A 424 10.67 -3.86 4.58
C ILE A 424 10.75 -2.55 5.35
N ASN A 425 11.84 -1.81 5.10
CA ASN A 425 12.06 -0.47 5.62
C ASN A 425 12.44 0.45 4.46
N SER A 426 11.58 1.41 4.12
CA SER A 426 11.69 2.27 2.95
C SER A 426 11.57 3.76 3.30
N ALA A 427 12.29 4.60 2.56
CA ALA A 427 12.20 6.05 2.75
C ALA A 427 10.95 6.68 2.10
N ASP A 428 10.25 5.94 1.27
CA ASP A 428 8.95 6.24 0.66
C ASP A 428 8.07 5.00 0.92
N ASP A 429 7.17 4.59 0.01
CA ASP A 429 6.27 3.46 0.22
C ASP A 429 7.01 2.13 0.38
N SER A 430 6.48 1.25 1.25
CA SER A 430 7.09 -0.07 1.38
C SER A 430 6.68 -1.00 0.24
N ILE A 431 5.40 -1.01 -0.16
CA ILE A 431 4.89 -1.80 -1.29
C ILE A 431 4.05 -0.88 -2.17
N HIS A 432 4.47 -0.67 -3.43
CA HIS A 432 3.81 0.26 -4.35
C HIS A 432 3.52 -0.36 -5.71
N SER A 433 2.30 -0.21 -6.18
CA SER A 433 1.90 -0.57 -7.55
C SER A 433 1.12 0.57 -8.21
N ASN A 434 1.48 0.89 -9.47
CA ASN A 434 0.70 1.86 -10.21
C ASN A 434 -0.70 1.35 -10.64
N THR A 435 -1.11 0.13 -10.24
CA THR A 435 -2.47 -0.36 -10.54
C THR A 435 -3.05 -1.21 -9.41
N VAL A 436 -2.55 -2.43 -9.17
CA VAL A 436 -3.19 -3.38 -8.25
C VAL A 436 -2.17 -4.06 -7.34
N ILE A 437 -2.53 -4.23 -6.07
CA ILE A 437 -1.81 -5.08 -5.12
C ILE A 437 -2.76 -6.16 -4.61
N ASN A 438 -2.32 -7.43 -4.69
CA ASN A 438 -3.02 -8.58 -4.13
C ASN A 438 -2.16 -9.25 -3.08
N ILE A 439 -2.66 -9.37 -1.85
CA ILE A 439 -2.01 -10.09 -0.75
C ILE A 439 -2.93 -11.21 -0.31
N SER A 440 -2.49 -12.45 -0.51
CA SER A 440 -3.27 -13.63 -0.11
C SER A 440 -2.68 -14.38 1.08
N GLY A 441 -1.47 -14.04 1.51
CA GLY A 441 -0.81 -14.68 2.65
C GLY A 441 0.50 -14.00 3.02
N GLY A 442 1.28 -14.67 3.86
CA GLY A 442 2.58 -14.21 4.32
C GLY A 442 2.56 -13.50 5.68
N ASN A 443 3.76 -13.23 6.19
CA ASN A 443 4.00 -12.42 7.37
C ASN A 443 4.78 -11.19 6.94
N ILE A 444 4.13 -10.04 6.93
CA ILE A 444 4.60 -8.80 6.29
C ILE A 444 4.75 -7.74 7.37
N GLN A 445 5.98 -7.32 7.63
CA GLN A 445 6.30 -6.20 8.51
C GLN A 445 6.82 -5.04 7.69
N LEU A 446 6.19 -3.87 7.84
CA LEU A 446 6.46 -2.67 7.06
C LEU A 446 6.80 -1.49 7.99
N ASP A 447 7.79 -0.70 7.55
CA ASP A 447 8.20 0.57 8.14
C ASP A 447 8.48 1.53 6.99
N ALA A 448 7.56 2.44 6.73
CA ALA A 448 7.56 3.33 5.58
C ALA A 448 7.74 4.79 5.98
N GLY A 449 8.42 5.56 5.12
CA GLY A 449 8.52 7.00 5.27
C GLY A 449 7.34 7.75 4.67
N ASP A 450 6.63 7.11 3.74
CA ASP A 450 5.36 7.52 3.15
C ASP A 450 4.34 6.41 3.44
N ASP A 451 3.63 5.86 2.45
CA ASP A 451 2.59 4.88 2.67
C ASP A 451 3.17 3.46 2.83
N ALA A 452 2.57 2.68 3.72
CA ALA A 452 3.08 1.32 3.89
C ALA A 452 2.68 0.42 2.70
N ILE A 453 1.43 0.53 2.22
CA ILE A 453 0.93 -0.17 1.04
C ILE A 453 0.13 0.80 0.19
N HIS A 454 0.60 1.10 -1.03
CA HIS A 454 -0.04 2.04 -1.94
C HIS A 454 -0.31 1.40 -3.30
N ALA A 455 -1.53 1.55 -3.81
CA ALA A 455 -1.89 1.22 -5.19
C ALA A 455 -2.76 2.32 -5.81
N ASP A 456 -2.42 2.76 -7.03
CA ASP A 456 -3.21 3.82 -7.69
C ASP A 456 -4.69 3.41 -7.93
N SER A 457 -5.00 2.10 -7.98
CA SER A 457 -6.36 1.63 -8.29
C SER A 457 -6.96 0.73 -7.21
N GLU A 458 -6.35 -0.42 -6.89
CA GLU A 458 -7.01 -1.41 -6.07
C GLU A 458 -6.03 -2.20 -5.18
N ILE A 459 -6.39 -2.38 -3.92
CA ILE A 459 -5.73 -3.28 -2.99
C ILE A 459 -6.70 -4.38 -2.56
N ASN A 460 -6.27 -5.64 -2.72
CA ASN A 460 -7.03 -6.82 -2.32
C ASN A 460 -6.25 -7.63 -1.28
N ILE A 461 -6.72 -7.67 -0.04
CA ILE A 461 -6.17 -8.48 1.03
C ILE A 461 -7.14 -9.62 1.33
N THR A 462 -6.71 -10.86 1.06
CA THR A 462 -7.51 -12.06 1.27
C THR A 462 -6.96 -12.97 2.35
N GLY A 463 -5.85 -12.58 2.98
CA GLY A 463 -5.22 -13.29 4.08
C GLY A 463 -3.85 -12.72 4.43
N GLY A 464 -3.14 -13.41 5.32
CA GLY A 464 -1.82 -13.01 5.80
C GLY A 464 -1.84 -12.26 7.12
N LYS A 465 -0.64 -12.01 7.64
CA LYS A 465 -0.41 -11.15 8.79
C LYS A 465 0.40 -9.94 8.34
N ILE A 466 -0.21 -8.77 8.43
CA ILE A 466 0.38 -7.49 8.03
C ILE A 466 0.55 -6.63 9.28
N SER A 467 1.77 -6.16 9.53
CA SER A 467 2.09 -5.28 10.65
C SER A 467 2.81 -4.05 10.11
N ILE A 468 2.11 -2.94 10.06
CA ILE A 468 2.64 -1.62 9.70
C ILE A 468 3.07 -0.96 11.01
N THR A 469 4.39 -0.86 11.21
CA THR A 469 4.97 -0.35 12.44
C THR A 469 5.09 1.17 12.47
N ASN A 470 5.18 1.77 11.28
CA ASN A 470 5.20 3.20 11.03
C ASN A 470 4.90 3.46 9.56
N SER A 471 4.13 4.53 9.28
CA SER A 471 3.88 5.07 7.94
C SER A 471 3.33 6.49 8.03
N TYR A 472 3.26 7.18 6.90
CA TYR A 472 2.43 8.38 6.78
C TYR A 472 0.99 7.92 6.70
N GLU A 473 0.54 7.29 5.61
CA GLU A 473 -0.71 6.54 5.55
C GLU A 473 -0.44 5.03 5.64
N GLY A 474 -1.41 4.30 6.20
CA GLY A 474 -1.25 2.86 6.39
C GLY A 474 -1.43 2.10 5.08
N ILE A 475 -2.63 2.16 4.52
CA ILE A 475 -3.02 1.50 3.27
C ILE A 475 -3.81 2.49 2.43
N GLU A 476 -3.29 2.82 1.24
CA GLU A 476 -3.93 3.79 0.33
C GLU A 476 -4.23 3.16 -1.04
N ALA A 477 -5.46 3.34 -1.53
CA ALA A 477 -5.87 3.04 -2.90
C ALA A 477 -7.22 3.68 -3.24
N THR A 478 -7.58 3.73 -4.54
CA THR A 478 -8.95 4.09 -4.93
C THR A 478 -9.99 3.09 -4.37
N VAL A 479 -9.67 1.80 -4.37
CA VAL A 479 -10.52 0.74 -3.80
C VAL A 479 -9.71 -0.16 -2.88
N ILE A 480 -10.15 -0.29 -1.64
CA ILE A 480 -9.53 -1.19 -0.65
C ILE A 480 -10.52 -2.32 -0.34
N ASN A 481 -10.11 -3.57 -0.61
CA ASN A 481 -10.89 -4.77 -0.32
C ASN A 481 -10.16 -5.65 0.69
N ILE A 482 -10.74 -5.84 1.89
CA ILE A 482 -10.20 -6.71 2.93
C ILE A 482 -11.20 -7.84 3.18
N LYS A 483 -10.83 -9.08 2.82
CA LYS A 483 -11.69 -10.26 2.97
C LYS A 483 -11.32 -11.13 4.17
N ASP A 484 -10.04 -11.15 4.53
CA ASP A 484 -9.52 -11.89 5.69
C ASP A 484 -8.10 -11.39 5.99
N GLY A 485 -7.51 -11.86 7.09
CA GLY A 485 -6.15 -11.55 7.53
C GLY A 485 -6.11 -10.92 8.92
N SER A 486 -4.90 -10.68 9.39
CA SER A 486 -4.63 -9.94 10.63
C SER A 486 -3.81 -8.70 10.27
N ILE A 487 -4.41 -7.54 10.35
CA ILE A 487 -3.84 -6.28 9.89
C ILE A 487 -3.68 -5.36 11.09
N GLU A 488 -2.46 -4.94 11.35
CA GLU A 488 -2.11 -3.93 12.36
C GLU A 488 -1.50 -2.72 11.68
N VAL A 489 -2.11 -1.54 11.85
CA VAL A 489 -1.68 -0.28 11.25
C VAL A 489 -1.32 0.71 12.34
N ASN A 490 -0.12 1.31 12.23
CA ASN A 490 0.27 2.49 12.96
C ASN A 490 0.69 3.56 11.95
N SER A 491 -0.08 4.63 11.85
CA SER A 491 0.13 5.73 10.90
C SER A 491 0.21 7.09 11.58
N SER A 492 0.96 8.00 10.98
CA SER A 492 1.08 9.38 11.43
C SER A 492 0.00 10.30 10.85
N ASP A 493 -0.65 9.85 9.78
CA ASP A 493 -1.88 10.39 9.21
C ASP A 493 -2.92 9.28 9.17
N ASP A 494 -3.56 8.99 8.04
CA ASP A 494 -4.70 8.09 7.97
C ASP A 494 -4.32 6.59 8.05
N GLY A 495 -5.22 5.78 8.63
CA GLY A 495 -4.97 4.36 8.78
C GLY A 495 -5.26 3.57 7.51
N LEU A 496 -6.51 3.61 7.05
CA LEU A 496 -6.94 3.15 5.73
C LEU A 496 -7.48 4.36 5.00
N ASN A 497 -6.95 4.68 3.82
CA ASN A 497 -7.38 5.82 3.02
C ASN A 497 -7.83 5.37 1.63
N ALA A 498 -9.13 5.51 1.31
CA ALA A 498 -9.61 5.32 -0.05
C ALA A 498 -9.71 6.67 -0.76
N SER A 499 -8.82 6.88 -1.73
CA SER A 499 -8.66 8.12 -2.48
C SER A 499 -8.36 7.83 -3.96
N ASP A 500 -8.80 8.71 -4.88
CA ASP A 500 -8.44 8.63 -6.30
C ASP A 500 -7.18 9.45 -6.63
N GLY A 501 -6.52 10.02 -5.63
CA GLY A 501 -5.32 10.86 -5.79
C GLY A 501 -5.58 12.18 -6.54
N VAL A 502 -6.82 12.45 -6.94
CA VAL A 502 -7.20 13.70 -7.61
C VAL A 502 -7.59 14.71 -6.54
N THR A 503 -6.67 15.60 -6.20
CA THR A 503 -7.04 16.78 -5.39
C THR A 503 -8.05 17.61 -6.17
N SER A 504 -9.33 17.38 -5.90
CA SER A 504 -10.40 18.13 -6.55
C SER A 504 -10.27 19.61 -6.16
N GLN A 505 -10.26 20.50 -7.17
CA GLN A 505 -10.41 21.94 -6.93
C GLN A 505 -11.85 22.28 -6.43
N GLU A 506 -12.65 21.27 -6.21
CA GLU A 506 -14.04 21.35 -5.74
C GLU A 506 -14.05 21.03 -4.25
N GLY A 507 -13.73 21.94 -3.39
CA GLY A 507 -13.91 21.98 -1.93
C GLY A 507 -13.79 20.65 -1.13
N MET A 508 -13.25 20.72 0.08
CA MET A 508 -13.21 19.60 1.05
C MET A 508 -14.59 18.92 1.19
N GLY A 509 -14.62 17.59 1.21
CA GLY A 509 -15.83 16.80 1.44
C GLY A 509 -16.67 16.51 0.18
N THR A 510 -16.03 16.41 -1.00
CA THR A 510 -16.73 16.02 -2.23
C THR A 510 -16.71 14.50 -2.40
N TYR A 511 -17.90 13.89 -2.44
CA TYR A 511 -18.06 12.47 -2.74
C TYR A 511 -17.49 12.12 -4.10
N THR A 512 -16.67 11.06 -4.15
CA THR A 512 -16.05 10.54 -5.36
C THR A 512 -16.65 9.18 -5.73
N ASP A 513 -17.23 9.08 -6.94
CA ASP A 513 -17.80 7.82 -7.45
C ASP A 513 -16.71 6.74 -7.61
N ASN A 514 -17.00 5.53 -7.19
CA ASN A 514 -16.13 4.33 -7.25
C ASN A 514 -14.92 4.33 -6.30
N VAL A 515 -14.81 5.28 -5.41
CA VAL A 515 -13.88 5.24 -4.28
C VAL A 515 -14.56 4.53 -3.12
N GLN A 516 -13.92 3.52 -2.54
CA GLN A 516 -14.57 2.76 -1.47
C GLN A 516 -13.63 1.86 -0.67
N ILE A 517 -14.02 1.60 0.56
CA ILE A 517 -13.42 0.58 1.43
C ILE A 517 -14.43 -0.54 1.66
N ASN A 518 -14.06 -1.79 1.37
CA ASN A 518 -14.88 -2.97 1.59
C ASN A 518 -14.20 -3.90 2.60
N ILE A 519 -14.83 -4.14 3.73
CA ILE A 519 -14.34 -5.06 4.77
C ILE A 519 -15.34 -6.22 4.91
N ASP A 520 -14.94 -7.39 4.40
CA ASP A 520 -15.72 -8.63 4.44
C ASP A 520 -15.27 -9.59 5.54
N GLY A 521 -14.14 -9.31 6.23
CA GLY A 521 -13.61 -10.18 7.28
C GLY A 521 -12.27 -9.74 7.83
N GLY A 522 -11.63 -10.61 8.61
CA GLY A 522 -10.32 -10.38 9.20
C GLY A 522 -10.37 -9.69 10.57
N ILE A 523 -9.18 -9.47 11.13
CA ILE A 523 -8.96 -8.67 12.35
C ILE A 523 -8.13 -7.45 11.93
N ILE A 524 -8.70 -6.27 12.08
CA ILE A 524 -8.10 -5.02 11.64
C ILE A 524 -7.97 -4.11 12.85
N TYR A 525 -6.73 -3.79 13.21
CA TYR A 525 -6.42 -2.79 14.22
C TYR A 525 -5.78 -1.58 13.58
N VAL A 526 -6.33 -0.41 13.84
CA VAL A 526 -5.85 0.87 13.34
C VAL A 526 -5.52 1.80 14.51
N ASN A 527 -4.32 2.34 14.48
CA ASN A 527 -3.83 3.38 15.38
C ASN A 527 -3.32 4.55 14.54
N ALA A 528 -4.22 5.45 14.13
CA ALA A 528 -3.95 6.56 13.25
C ALA A 528 -3.90 7.89 14.01
N SER A 529 -3.12 8.87 13.51
CA SER A 529 -3.12 10.24 14.05
C SER A 529 -3.95 11.19 13.19
N GLY A 530 -4.15 10.86 11.91
CA GLY A 530 -5.20 11.35 11.03
C GLY A 530 -6.50 10.54 11.21
N ASP A 531 -7.26 10.34 10.16
CA ASP A 531 -8.49 9.56 10.20
C ASP A 531 -8.19 8.06 10.38
N GLY A 532 -9.01 7.36 11.15
CA GLY A 532 -8.80 5.93 11.38
C GLY A 532 -9.07 5.13 10.12
N ILE A 533 -10.27 5.26 9.58
CA ILE A 533 -10.69 4.70 8.31
C ILE A 533 -11.36 5.83 7.54
N ASP A 534 -10.72 6.29 6.45
CA ASP A 534 -11.19 7.36 5.58
C ASP A 534 -11.55 6.88 4.19
N SER A 535 -12.59 7.45 3.62
CA SER A 535 -12.96 7.24 2.22
C SER A 535 -13.54 8.50 1.59
N ASN A 536 -12.96 8.92 0.48
CA ASN A 536 -13.57 9.95 -0.37
C ASN A 536 -14.88 9.48 -1.06
N GLY A 537 -15.28 8.22 -0.85
CA GLY A 537 -16.52 7.61 -1.32
C GLY A 537 -17.27 6.89 -0.21
N ASP A 538 -17.55 5.60 -0.34
CA ASP A 538 -18.33 4.82 0.62
C ASP A 538 -17.45 3.86 1.45
N ILE A 539 -17.92 3.50 2.66
CA ILE A 539 -17.35 2.46 3.51
C ILE A 539 -18.38 1.35 3.72
N PHE A 540 -18.01 0.10 3.37
CA PHE A 540 -18.85 -1.08 3.56
C PHE A 540 -18.18 -2.07 4.52
N ILE A 541 -18.84 -2.37 5.63
CA ILE A 541 -18.37 -3.36 6.61
C ILE A 541 -19.41 -4.48 6.71
N ASN A 542 -19.04 -5.64 6.17
CA ASN A 542 -19.93 -6.79 6.10
C ASN A 542 -19.61 -7.84 7.17
N ASN A 543 -18.38 -7.89 7.66
CA ASN A 543 -17.93 -8.83 8.68
C ASN A 543 -16.55 -8.40 9.23
N GLY A 544 -15.98 -9.17 10.17
CA GLY A 544 -14.66 -8.96 10.74
C GLY A 544 -14.70 -8.36 12.15
N THR A 545 -13.51 -8.14 12.70
CA THR A 545 -13.30 -7.41 13.96
C THR A 545 -12.48 -6.18 13.67
N ILE A 546 -13.08 -5.02 13.76
CA ILE A 546 -12.48 -3.73 13.43
C ILE A 546 -12.30 -2.93 14.72
N ILE A 547 -11.06 -2.60 15.02
CA ILE A 547 -10.64 -1.90 16.23
C ILE A 547 -9.90 -0.65 15.80
N VAL A 548 -10.48 0.53 16.06
CA VAL A 548 -9.87 1.81 15.71
C VAL A 548 -9.56 2.58 16.97
N THR A 549 -8.32 2.97 17.11
CA THR A 549 -7.86 3.98 18.05
C THR A 549 -7.51 5.21 17.22
N GLY A 550 -8.48 6.09 17.08
CA GLY A 550 -8.46 7.21 16.16
C GLY A 550 -7.69 8.40 16.65
N PRO A 551 -7.90 9.57 16.03
CA PRO A 551 -7.14 10.77 16.35
C PRO A 551 -7.39 11.28 17.76
N GLU A 552 -6.39 11.99 18.30
CA GLU A 552 -6.50 12.72 19.56
C GLU A 552 -6.81 14.21 19.34
N ASN A 553 -7.04 14.64 18.11
CA ASN A 553 -7.38 16.01 17.71
C ASN A 553 -8.82 16.04 17.15
N GLY A 554 -9.44 17.20 17.18
CA GLY A 554 -10.82 17.39 16.72
C GLY A 554 -10.97 17.69 15.22
N GLY A 555 -9.90 17.55 14.44
CA GLY A 555 -9.91 17.79 12.99
C GLY A 555 -10.13 16.54 12.15
N ASN A 556 -10.05 15.37 12.77
CA ASN A 556 -10.13 14.05 12.12
C ASN A 556 -11.08 13.14 12.92
N GLY A 557 -11.58 12.06 12.32
CA GLY A 557 -12.49 11.08 12.88
C GLY A 557 -11.90 9.67 13.01
N ALA A 558 -12.44 8.86 13.92
CA ALA A 558 -12.10 7.44 13.95
C ALA A 558 -12.62 6.70 12.70
N LEU A 559 -13.73 7.17 12.17
CA LEU A 559 -14.33 6.83 10.88
C LEU A 559 -14.65 8.15 10.19
N ASP A 560 -14.28 8.31 8.93
CA ASP A 560 -14.62 9.46 8.10
C ASP A 560 -15.00 9.03 6.68
N THR A 561 -15.97 9.70 6.05
CA THR A 561 -16.35 9.39 4.67
C THR A 561 -17.12 10.54 4.02
N ASN A 562 -16.84 10.76 2.74
CA ASN A 562 -17.67 11.66 1.94
C ASN A 562 -18.97 11.00 1.44
N GLY A 563 -19.21 9.71 1.74
CA GLY A 563 -20.36 8.91 1.31
C GLY A 563 -21.18 8.33 2.44
N GLU A 564 -21.38 7.02 2.41
CA GLU A 564 -22.17 6.27 3.37
C GLU A 564 -21.30 5.25 4.12
N ILE A 565 -21.46 5.13 5.42
CA ILE A 565 -20.91 4.02 6.22
C ILE A 565 -21.98 2.97 6.37
N THR A 566 -21.88 1.88 5.63
CA THR A 566 -22.85 0.78 5.64
C THR A 566 -22.30 -0.42 6.41
N VAL A 567 -22.96 -0.78 7.51
CA VAL A 567 -22.59 -1.95 8.34
C VAL A 567 -23.67 -3.01 8.24
N THR A 568 -23.30 -4.22 7.79
CA THR A 568 -24.20 -5.37 7.69
C THR A 568 -23.83 -6.51 8.64
N GLY A 569 -22.62 -6.49 9.21
CA GLY A 569 -22.12 -7.50 10.14
C GLY A 569 -20.79 -7.11 10.79
N GLY A 570 -20.21 -8.04 11.56
CA GLY A 570 -18.93 -7.86 12.25
C GLY A 570 -19.02 -7.20 13.61
N THR A 571 -17.87 -6.99 14.24
CA THR A 571 -17.71 -6.25 15.49
C THR A 571 -16.83 -5.03 15.25
N ILE A 572 -17.33 -3.85 15.55
CA ILE A 572 -16.64 -2.58 15.33
C ILE A 572 -16.57 -1.85 16.67
N VAL A 573 -15.38 -1.43 17.04
CA VAL A 573 -15.12 -0.48 18.12
C VAL A 573 -14.19 0.60 17.59
N ALA A 574 -14.66 1.82 17.47
CA ALA A 574 -13.91 2.94 16.95
C ALA A 574 -13.98 4.11 17.93
N ALA A 575 -12.83 4.48 18.50
CA ALA A 575 -12.73 5.54 19.50
C ALA A 575 -11.87 6.69 18.97
N GLY A 576 -12.32 7.92 19.18
CA GLY A 576 -11.65 9.15 18.77
C GLY A 576 -12.28 10.38 19.41
N MET A 577 -12.09 11.55 18.78
CA MET A 577 -12.67 12.81 19.23
C MET A 577 -14.03 13.04 18.58
N SER A 578 -14.95 13.65 19.34
CA SER A 578 -16.35 13.81 18.93
C SER A 578 -16.59 14.90 17.88
N GLU A 579 -15.64 15.80 17.64
CA GLU A 579 -15.83 16.93 16.75
C GLU A 579 -16.09 16.50 15.29
N MET A 580 -15.38 15.48 14.81
CA MET A 580 -15.50 14.90 13.45
C MET A 580 -16.00 13.44 13.48
N ALA A 581 -16.58 13.01 14.61
CA ALA A 581 -17.05 11.64 14.73
C ALA A 581 -18.20 11.34 13.78
N GLU A 582 -18.01 10.40 12.88
CA GLU A 582 -19.01 9.82 12.01
C GLU A 582 -19.48 8.44 12.51
N SER A 583 -20.59 7.98 12.00
CA SER A 583 -21.24 6.75 12.47
C SER A 583 -21.95 6.04 11.34
N PRO A 584 -22.18 4.71 11.44
CA PRO A 584 -22.92 3.96 10.44
C PRO A 584 -24.26 4.63 10.10
N THR A 585 -24.57 4.69 8.81
CA THR A 585 -25.75 5.38 8.27
C THR A 585 -26.98 4.47 8.19
N ASP A 586 -28.12 5.03 7.79
CA ASP A 586 -29.41 4.31 7.69
C ASP A 586 -29.41 3.21 6.61
N THR A 587 -28.37 3.14 5.77
CA THR A 587 -28.15 2.05 4.81
C THR A 587 -27.73 0.74 5.49
N SER A 588 -27.28 0.82 6.74
CA SER A 588 -26.86 -0.33 7.55
C SER A 588 -28.04 -1.23 7.95
N THR A 589 -27.74 -2.52 8.14
CA THR A 589 -28.71 -3.52 8.66
C THR A 589 -28.35 -4.02 10.06
N GLN A 590 -27.13 -3.75 10.53
CA GLN A 590 -26.70 -4.03 11.90
C GLN A 590 -26.77 -2.76 12.74
N ASN A 591 -27.27 -2.89 13.98
CA ASN A 591 -27.38 -1.75 14.88
C ASN A 591 -26.02 -1.27 15.38
N SER A 592 -25.91 0.04 15.54
CA SER A 592 -24.73 0.73 16.05
C SER A 592 -25.11 1.73 17.14
N ILE A 593 -24.17 2.01 18.03
CA ILE A 593 -24.27 3.04 19.07
C ILE A 593 -23.08 3.98 18.91
N SER A 594 -23.35 5.29 18.80
CA SER A 594 -22.34 6.33 18.91
C SER A 594 -22.52 7.03 20.27
N ALA A 595 -21.51 6.90 21.14
CA ALA A 595 -21.56 7.45 22.48
C ALA A 595 -20.51 8.56 22.65
N THR A 596 -20.98 9.78 22.94
CA THR A 596 -20.15 10.92 23.28
C THR A 596 -20.18 11.18 24.78
N PHE A 597 -19.01 11.18 25.41
CA PHE A 597 -18.86 11.41 26.86
C PHE A 597 -18.82 12.92 27.17
N ASP A 598 -19.19 13.27 28.40
CA ASP A 598 -19.23 14.68 28.84
C ASP A 598 -17.82 15.33 28.95
N SER A 599 -16.78 14.51 28.96
CA SER A 599 -15.37 14.93 29.01
C SER A 599 -14.50 13.89 28.37
N THR A 600 -13.36 14.33 27.83
CA THR A 600 -12.31 13.44 27.30
C THR A 600 -11.86 12.45 28.37
N LEU A 601 -11.82 11.18 27.99
CA LEU A 601 -11.31 10.06 28.78
C LEU A 601 -9.86 9.78 28.41
N GLU A 602 -9.05 9.49 29.41
CA GLU A 602 -7.63 9.14 29.22
C GLU A 602 -7.49 7.79 28.49
N GLY A 603 -6.45 7.66 27.68
CA GLY A 603 -6.10 6.38 27.04
C GLY A 603 -5.97 5.25 28.07
N GLY A 604 -6.45 4.07 27.72
CA GLY A 604 -6.54 2.91 28.62
C GLY A 604 -7.75 2.93 29.55
N THR A 605 -8.60 3.94 29.49
CA THR A 605 -9.89 3.90 30.23
C THR A 605 -10.80 2.84 29.64
N LEU A 606 -11.20 1.84 30.45
CA LEU A 606 -12.13 0.80 30.02
C LEU A 606 -13.51 1.37 29.80
N VAL A 607 -14.11 1.11 28.65
CA VAL A 607 -15.51 1.34 28.34
C VAL A 607 -16.19 0.00 28.16
N THR A 608 -17.24 -0.26 28.93
CA THR A 608 -18.01 -1.49 28.84
C THR A 608 -19.46 -1.18 28.46
N LEU A 609 -19.98 -1.86 27.46
CA LEU A 609 -21.38 -1.89 27.08
C LEU A 609 -22.02 -3.16 27.63
N SER A 610 -23.09 -3.03 28.43
CA SER A 610 -23.86 -4.16 28.98
C SER A 610 -25.33 -4.07 28.59
N ASP A 611 -25.99 -5.22 28.46
CA ASP A 611 -27.43 -5.31 28.26
C ASP A 611 -28.23 -4.98 29.55
N ASP A 612 -29.57 -4.96 29.45
CA ASP A 612 -30.49 -4.70 30.58
C ASP A 612 -30.47 -5.79 31.67
N SER A 613 -29.86 -6.94 31.38
CA SER A 613 -29.64 -8.04 32.33
C SER A 613 -28.27 -7.96 33.00
N GLY A 614 -27.42 -6.99 32.59
CA GLY A 614 -26.07 -6.80 33.08
C GLY A 614 -25.05 -7.73 32.40
N ASN A 615 -25.39 -8.38 31.28
CA ASN A 615 -24.42 -9.15 30.51
C ASN A 615 -23.54 -8.19 29.71
N GLU A 616 -22.24 -8.43 29.75
CA GLU A 616 -21.26 -7.71 28.95
C GLU A 616 -21.47 -7.99 27.46
N ILE A 617 -21.54 -6.93 26.65
CA ILE A 617 -21.61 -7.00 25.18
C ILE A 617 -20.22 -6.75 24.60
N ILE A 618 -19.56 -5.67 25.01
CA ILE A 618 -18.24 -5.27 24.60
C ILE A 618 -17.53 -4.56 25.74
N SER A 619 -16.26 -4.86 25.95
CA SER A 619 -15.34 -4.08 26.78
C SER A 619 -14.14 -3.66 25.97
N PHE A 620 -13.86 -2.36 25.90
CA PHE A 620 -12.78 -1.79 25.08
C PHE A 620 -12.05 -0.69 25.84
N ALA A 621 -10.71 -0.72 25.80
CA ALA A 621 -9.84 0.29 26.39
C ALA A 621 -8.91 0.85 25.30
N PRO A 622 -9.31 1.93 24.59
CA PRO A 622 -8.50 2.56 23.55
C PRO A 622 -7.15 3.01 24.09
N LYS A 623 -6.08 2.89 23.32
CA LYS A 623 -4.73 3.31 23.75
C LYS A 623 -4.58 4.83 23.85
N LYS A 624 -5.33 5.59 23.07
CA LYS A 624 -5.33 7.05 23.02
C LYS A 624 -6.48 7.64 23.82
N GLN A 625 -6.38 8.94 24.14
CA GLN A 625 -7.51 9.67 24.72
C GLN A 625 -8.67 9.81 23.71
N PHE A 626 -9.89 9.88 24.20
CA PHE A 626 -11.09 9.93 23.38
C PHE A 626 -12.25 10.55 24.15
N ASP A 627 -13.23 11.08 23.45
CA ASP A 627 -14.53 11.45 24.03
C ASP A 627 -15.71 10.93 23.24
N ASN A 628 -15.45 10.20 22.13
CA ASN A 628 -16.46 9.49 21.38
C ASN A 628 -16.04 8.03 21.13
N ILE A 629 -17.02 7.14 21.12
CA ILE A 629 -16.85 5.74 20.72
C ILE A 629 -18.05 5.30 19.89
N VAL A 630 -17.76 4.67 18.75
CA VAL A 630 -18.74 3.99 17.89
C VAL A 630 -18.60 2.50 18.11
N ILE A 631 -19.71 1.85 18.47
CA ILE A 631 -19.80 0.40 18.69
C ILE A 631 -20.87 -0.17 17.78
N SER A 632 -20.52 -1.20 16.99
CA SER A 632 -21.48 -2.01 16.25
C SER A 632 -21.20 -3.49 16.51
N SER A 633 -22.25 -4.26 16.79
CA SER A 633 -22.15 -5.69 17.08
C SER A 633 -23.45 -6.39 16.74
N PRO A 634 -23.39 -7.66 16.27
CA PRO A 634 -24.59 -8.49 16.10
C PRO A 634 -25.42 -8.68 17.38
N GLU A 635 -24.83 -8.40 18.53
CA GLU A 635 -25.51 -8.52 19.84
C GLU A 635 -26.36 -7.28 20.20
N ILE A 636 -26.18 -6.15 19.51
CA ILE A 636 -26.98 -4.95 19.69
C ILE A 636 -28.34 -5.10 18.96
N LYS A 637 -29.45 -5.17 19.70
CA LYS A 637 -30.80 -5.48 19.17
C LYS A 637 -31.73 -4.29 19.27
N THR A 638 -32.50 -4.06 18.23
CA THR A 638 -33.57 -3.06 18.23
C THR A 638 -34.60 -3.35 19.35
N GLY A 639 -34.96 -2.35 20.09
CA GLY A 639 -35.88 -2.41 21.22
C GLY A 639 -35.27 -2.80 22.56
N SER A 640 -33.97 -3.18 22.58
CA SER A 640 -33.21 -3.47 23.81
C SER A 640 -32.56 -2.22 24.37
N THR A 641 -32.35 -2.20 25.70
CA THR A 641 -31.64 -1.12 26.38
C THR A 641 -30.24 -1.58 26.78
N TYR A 642 -29.28 -0.72 26.60
CA TYR A 642 -27.89 -0.96 26.94
C TYR A 642 -27.35 0.13 27.84
N THR A 643 -26.40 -0.21 28.71
CA THR A 643 -25.79 0.71 29.66
C THR A 643 -24.29 0.76 29.43
N PHE A 644 -23.74 1.98 29.34
CA PHE A 644 -22.30 2.24 29.30
C PHE A 644 -21.73 2.40 30.69
N TYR A 645 -20.60 1.78 30.93
CA TYR A 645 -19.77 1.96 32.12
C TYR A 645 -18.40 2.46 31.69
N THR A 646 -17.81 3.38 32.45
CA THR A 646 -16.44 3.87 32.23
C THR A 646 -15.57 3.56 33.44
N GLY A 647 -14.31 3.23 33.19
CA GLY A 647 -13.39 2.74 34.22
C GLY A 647 -13.71 1.31 34.64
N GLY A 648 -13.16 0.90 35.79
CA GLY A 648 -13.25 -0.50 36.22
C GLY A 648 -12.16 -1.39 35.62
N THR A 649 -12.35 -2.68 35.71
CA THR A 649 -11.36 -3.67 35.30
C THR A 649 -12.00 -4.86 34.60
N SER A 650 -11.26 -5.50 33.71
CA SER A 650 -11.59 -6.79 33.11
C SER A 650 -10.52 -7.83 33.43
N SER A 651 -10.94 -9.07 33.64
CA SER A 651 -10.07 -10.24 33.84
C SER A 651 -9.93 -11.10 32.60
N ALA A 652 -10.60 -10.70 31.50
CA ALA A 652 -10.53 -11.40 30.21
C ALA A 652 -9.22 -11.14 29.47
N SER A 653 -8.94 -11.96 28.46
CA SER A 653 -7.85 -11.73 27.51
C SER A 653 -8.14 -10.46 26.73
N GLU A 654 -7.10 -9.69 26.46
CA GLU A 654 -7.16 -8.43 25.71
C GLU A 654 -6.35 -8.57 24.41
N SER A 655 -6.87 -8.02 23.33
CA SER A 655 -6.18 -7.85 22.06
C SER A 655 -6.49 -6.45 21.52
N TYR A 656 -5.46 -5.62 21.34
CA TYR A 656 -5.55 -4.25 20.87
C TYR A 656 -6.55 -3.36 21.66
N GLY A 657 -6.66 -3.59 22.97
CA GLY A 657 -7.60 -2.89 23.84
C GLY A 657 -9.01 -3.52 23.89
N LEU A 658 -9.37 -4.40 22.97
CA LEU A 658 -10.62 -5.14 22.98
C LEU A 658 -10.49 -6.39 23.87
N TYR A 659 -11.42 -6.54 24.83
CA TYR A 659 -11.45 -7.67 25.75
C TYR A 659 -12.43 -8.75 25.29
N GLU A 660 -12.10 -10.01 25.55
CA GLU A 660 -13.05 -11.11 25.41
C GLU A 660 -14.22 -10.92 26.37
N ASN A 661 -15.43 -11.28 25.95
CA ASN A 661 -16.63 -11.13 26.78
C ASN A 661 -16.60 -11.99 28.05
N GLY A 662 -17.21 -11.47 29.11
CA GLY A 662 -17.39 -12.16 30.38
C GLY A 662 -16.29 -11.92 31.42
N GLY A 663 -15.40 -10.98 31.16
CA GLY A 663 -14.30 -10.60 32.05
C GLY A 663 -14.53 -9.33 32.87
N TYR A 664 -15.54 -8.53 32.56
CA TYR A 664 -15.81 -7.28 33.26
C TYR A 664 -16.22 -7.50 34.72
N ASN A 665 -15.57 -6.80 35.63
CA ASN A 665 -15.75 -7.00 37.09
C ASN A 665 -16.93 -6.19 37.67
N ASN A 666 -17.70 -5.46 36.88
CA ASN A 666 -18.81 -4.59 37.27
C ASN A 666 -18.39 -3.53 38.31
N ASP A 667 -17.19 -3.00 38.20
CA ASP A 667 -16.59 -2.03 39.12
C ASP A 667 -16.39 -0.64 38.49
N GLY A 668 -16.89 -0.44 37.26
CA GLY A 668 -16.90 0.85 36.57
C GLY A 668 -18.03 1.77 37.02
N THR A 669 -18.00 3.00 36.57
CA THR A 669 -19.03 4.01 36.80
C THR A 669 -20.01 4.04 35.63
N GLU A 670 -21.32 3.95 35.91
CA GLU A 670 -22.33 4.14 34.88
C GLU A 670 -22.23 5.54 34.27
N SER A 671 -22.12 5.58 32.93
CA SER A 671 -21.93 6.81 32.15
C SER A 671 -23.14 7.16 31.31
N GLY A 672 -24.12 6.25 31.19
CA GLY A 672 -25.35 6.47 30.47
C GLY A 672 -26.02 5.19 29.99
N ASN A 673 -27.26 5.28 29.58
CA ASN A 673 -28.00 4.17 28.98
C ASN A 673 -28.77 4.62 27.74
N ILE A 674 -29.07 3.68 26.85
CA ILE A 674 -29.74 3.93 25.58
C ILE A 674 -30.63 2.75 25.19
N THR A 675 -31.82 3.06 24.70
CA THR A 675 -32.70 2.07 24.05
C THR A 675 -32.55 2.21 22.55
N ILE A 676 -32.32 1.10 21.87
CA ILE A 676 -32.08 1.07 20.41
C ILE A 676 -33.41 1.22 19.68
N GLU A 677 -33.64 2.38 19.09
CA GLU A 677 -34.86 2.69 18.31
C GLU A 677 -34.57 2.76 16.82
N ASN A 678 -33.36 3.12 16.43
CA ASN A 678 -32.90 3.27 15.05
C ASN A 678 -31.69 2.36 14.80
N VAL A 679 -31.31 2.18 13.54
CA VAL A 679 -30.13 1.42 13.14
C VAL A 679 -28.89 2.00 13.81
N THR A 680 -28.72 3.31 13.79
CA THR A 680 -27.72 4.01 14.61
C THR A 680 -28.40 4.83 15.68
N SER A 681 -28.00 4.63 16.91
CA SER A 681 -28.53 5.30 18.09
C SER A 681 -27.43 6.10 18.79
N TYR A 682 -27.78 7.29 19.30
CA TYR A 682 -26.82 8.25 19.83
C TYR A 682 -27.03 8.52 21.31
N ILE A 683 -25.94 8.60 22.08
CA ILE A 683 -25.95 9.00 23.47
C ILE A 683 -24.94 10.14 23.68
N GLY A 684 -25.26 11.12 24.50
CA GLY A 684 -24.48 12.32 24.76
C GLY A 684 -24.74 13.42 23.74
N LYS A 685 -23.78 14.37 23.62
CA LYS A 685 -23.90 15.49 22.69
C LYS A 685 -23.40 15.04 21.31
N GLN A 686 -24.26 15.13 20.33
CA GLN A 686 -23.83 14.95 18.95
C GLN A 686 -23.03 16.17 18.46
N SER A 687 -21.98 15.94 17.69
CA SER A 687 -21.29 16.99 16.92
C SER A 687 -22.27 17.65 15.94
N MET A 688 -22.11 18.96 15.68
CA MET A 688 -22.88 19.62 14.64
C MET A 688 -22.52 19.09 13.24
N MET A 689 -21.34 18.50 13.06
CA MET A 689 -20.87 17.95 11.79
C MET A 689 -21.43 16.54 11.51
N SER A 690 -21.77 15.75 12.53
CA SER A 690 -22.39 14.42 12.34
C SER A 690 -23.75 14.45 11.60
N ASN A 691 -24.35 15.63 11.42
CA ASN A 691 -25.54 15.83 10.60
C ASN A 691 -25.26 16.24 9.16
N PHE A 692 -24.01 16.41 8.76
CA PHE A 692 -23.59 16.74 7.38
C PHE A 692 -22.96 15.56 6.65
N GLY A 693 -22.71 14.43 7.31
CA GLY A 693 -22.30 13.18 6.72
C GLY A 693 -23.44 12.59 5.88
N GLY A 694 -23.51 12.97 4.70
CA GLY A 694 -24.44 12.66 3.64
C GLY A 694 -24.18 13.72 2.60
N GLY A 695 -23.07 13.58 1.86
CA GLY A 695 -22.70 14.50 0.81
C GLY A 695 -23.92 14.86 -0.01
N MET A 696 -24.20 16.14 -0.18
CA MET A 696 -25.25 16.59 -1.07
C MET A 696 -24.99 16.00 -2.45
N LYS A 697 -25.55 14.82 -2.74
CA LYS A 697 -25.64 14.30 -4.10
C LYS A 697 -26.29 15.43 -4.90
N GLN A 698 -25.50 16.17 -5.65
CA GLN A 698 -26.05 17.16 -6.56
C GLN A 698 -27.04 16.43 -7.47
N PRO A 699 -28.31 16.85 -7.56
CA PRO A 699 -29.26 16.21 -8.45
C PRO A 699 -28.71 16.32 -9.85
N ASN A 700 -28.52 15.16 -10.49
CA ASN A 700 -27.98 14.99 -11.83
C ASN A 700 -28.70 15.92 -12.81
N MET A 701 -28.12 17.07 -13.15
CA MET A 701 -28.65 18.07 -14.06
C MET A 701 -28.44 17.72 -15.54
N SER A 702 -28.20 16.46 -15.89
CA SER A 702 -28.08 16.02 -17.28
C SER A 702 -29.40 15.93 -18.03
N GLY A 703 -30.55 16.24 -17.40
CA GLY A 703 -31.89 16.14 -17.99
C GLY A 703 -32.55 17.44 -18.46
N MET A 704 -31.93 18.62 -18.31
CA MET A 704 -32.56 19.91 -18.63
C MET A 704 -31.80 20.80 -19.64
N ARG A 705 -31.35 20.25 -20.73
CA ARG A 705 -30.96 21.02 -21.90
C ARG A 705 -31.52 20.38 -23.15
N ASP A 706 -32.81 20.54 -23.39
CA ASP A 706 -33.39 20.69 -24.73
C ASP A 706 -34.94 20.92 -24.67
N LYS A 707 -35.38 22.15 -24.43
CA LYS A 707 -36.70 22.63 -24.85
C LYS A 707 -36.66 24.16 -24.93
N GLY A 708 -36.52 24.69 -26.15
CA GLY A 708 -36.89 26.06 -26.40
C GLY A 708 -36.03 26.87 -27.37
N ARG A 709 -35.78 26.37 -28.55
CA ARG A 709 -35.49 27.30 -29.65
C ARG A 709 -36.60 27.17 -30.67
N LYS A 710 -37.62 28.05 -30.53
CA LYS A 710 -38.61 28.28 -31.57
C LYS A 710 -37.97 29.04 -32.73
N ASP A 711 -38.06 28.44 -33.90
CA ASP A 711 -37.90 29.05 -35.18
C ASP A 711 -38.82 30.27 -35.34
N SER A 712 -38.26 31.40 -35.64
CA SER A 712 -38.99 32.53 -36.22
C SER A 712 -38.36 32.82 -37.58
N GLY A 713 -38.96 32.24 -38.60
CA GLY A 713 -38.69 32.64 -39.98
C GLY A 713 -39.13 34.09 -40.22
N GLN A 714 -38.35 34.79 -40.98
CA GLN A 714 -38.83 35.89 -41.85
C GLN A 714 -38.12 35.82 -43.18
N GLU A 715 -39.00 35.76 -44.19
CA GLU A 715 -38.71 36.03 -45.59
C GLU A 715 -38.20 37.47 -45.77
N GLN A 716 -37.18 37.67 -46.52
CA GLN A 716 -37.05 38.42 -47.83
C GLN A 716 -35.59 38.37 -48.29
#